data_90cedc8d859b760caa86979f43837534
#
_entry.id   90cedc8d859b760caa86979f43837534
#
_cell.length_a   1.000
_cell.length_b   1.000
_cell.length_c   1.000
_cell.angle_alpha   90.00
_cell.angle_beta   90.00
_cell.angle_gamma   90.00
#
_symmetry.space_group_name_H-M   'P 1'
#
loop_
_entity.id
_entity.type
_entity.pdbx_description
1 polymer ?
#
loop_
_entity_poly.entity_id
_entity_poly.type
_entity_poly.pdbx_seq_one_letter_code
_entity_poly.pdbx_strand_id
1 'polypeptide(L)'
;MTRSNYYNRNDYSPSLSTKIYALRRDGLLDDARRLAETFLQQDNTDVDVRKAYAWTLIDICKREQQKENLVEARKISDVLSRMHFDTQFDGFAETLVRKIQALRLMVNPFYAQIQEAKELSKNGNNDKAWEILTQLSVDGNLPEEAHESYGWAMYHYLRDHITQLDSVQVRTQLKNYIYLHNERPSTLHSQILNFALNYSKKDSNFKLISFLKLWNPNNLRVDDFEDSLSNKGKIIPSLMSRVAKAIIDYPLDEIQKFVKLIQYRKDDFIEMIKNHFFWKLYRSTEGGVSSSTWELFNQYIELSNDTPASTSHSKVLGLAVRTMKEQNAWRFYDFFRRWNPEKLRTADWQEEKGDNGETYKPLAVKSLKRVKEALENLSDEQMGDLQWLIDLYGIAIEKIPDDDWNIRTKALLHLRIGQQAEAKDIYKKLCMKKGEEYYIWSEFADCCEDVDVKIAFLCKALSLEKNEDFIGKIRLELARQLIKVKKYANAVVELNQYKEHYTKKGWRIDLEVDALFKQCLSEAPVSDKNEALYVENISIAEEYAYEDIPFTEVVLVDKWKNEKGKTIMFFVDDKTIEFVADNKRFPILRDGHKGQVWKFKLYKNEIIRTIPSSFSWQQPKKETVIKYIPLTATLSETADWSNLPIQYGYVQYVNTEKKVYNIYLTNSTLVYEHYERKKLEKGDFVKLRQYKKKVKEESKTFLCNIQKCTENEAIEKFKCRIVAVDEVNNKCKLFHFVLGPKLVSGILHYYQTDLRPSVGDCIKIHYFVRKINDKNNPGQQKKVVEVLRAEVTDESNNDLIKHISGYLELNYKDMYNYENPDFAFIGDYYVHKTILEKYNITSNCYVNAKVVYAGNDKWKVYEIEK
;
A
#
# COMPACT_ATOMS: atom_id res chain seq x y z
N MET A 1 26.58 37.62 14.20
CA MET A 1 25.92 38.93 14.48
C MET A 1 24.83 38.65 15.50
N THR A 2 25.20 38.83 16.74
CA THR A 2 24.37 38.71 17.94
C THR A 2 23.59 39.99 18.16
N ARG A 3 22.27 39.95 18.05
CA ARG A 3 21.38 41.03 18.50
C ARG A 3 20.95 40.75 19.93
N SER A 4 21.56 41.43 20.87
CA SER A 4 21.16 41.64 22.25
C SER A 4 19.87 42.45 22.25
N ASN A 5 18.75 41.86 22.68
CA ASN A 5 17.56 42.61 23.05
C ASN A 5 17.66 42.94 24.54
N TYR A 6 17.96 44.19 24.83
CA TYR A 6 17.75 44.79 26.12
C TYR A 6 16.23 44.88 26.38
N TYR A 7 15.73 44.07 27.28
CA TYR A 7 14.42 44.33 27.89
C TYR A 7 14.59 45.36 28.99
N ASN A 8 13.91 46.49 28.77
CA ASN A 8 13.73 47.54 29.77
C ASN A 8 13.02 46.97 31.01
N ARG A 9 13.72 46.89 32.12
CA ARG A 9 13.17 46.68 33.46
C ARG A 9 12.76 48.06 33.97
N ASN A 10 11.54 48.50 33.73
CA ASN A 10 10.84 49.50 34.57
C ASN A 10 9.39 49.60 34.06
N ASP A 11 8.47 49.31 34.95
CA ASP A 11 6.99 49.41 34.96
C ASP A 11 6.22 48.09 34.96
N TYR A 12 6.62 47.14 35.82
CA TYR A 12 5.68 46.09 36.26
C TYR A 12 5.07 46.51 37.56
N SER A 13 3.99 47.34 37.57
CA SER A 13 3.14 47.40 38.72
C SER A 13 2.47 46.02 38.85
N PRO A 14 2.60 45.33 40.02
CA PRO A 14 2.04 44.02 40.23
C PRO A 14 0.53 44.05 39.92
N SER A 15 0.03 43.00 39.25
CA SER A 15 -1.43 42.84 38.96
C SER A 15 -2.23 43.00 40.25
N LEU A 16 -3.47 43.39 40.14
CA LEU A 16 -4.34 43.59 41.28
C LEU A 16 -4.53 42.32 42.07
N SER A 17 -4.70 41.20 41.43
CA SER A 17 -4.74 39.88 42.06
C SER A 17 -3.45 39.59 42.85
N THR A 18 -2.29 39.94 42.32
CA THR A 18 -0.99 39.80 43.00
C THR A 18 -0.92 40.67 44.28
N LYS A 19 -1.45 41.90 44.23
CA LYS A 19 -1.53 42.75 45.40
C LYS A 19 -2.46 42.20 46.47
N ILE A 20 -3.61 41.68 46.10
CA ILE A 20 -4.54 41.03 47.03
C ILE A 20 -3.88 39.81 47.67
N TYR A 21 -3.21 38.97 46.88
CA TYR A 21 -2.48 37.79 47.45
C TYR A 21 -1.31 38.22 48.36
N ALA A 22 -0.65 39.34 48.11
CA ALA A 22 0.39 39.86 48.99
C ALA A 22 -0.19 40.29 50.32
N LEU A 23 -1.23 41.12 50.32
CA LEU A 23 -1.92 41.56 51.54
C LEU A 23 -2.44 40.35 52.37
N ARG A 24 -3.02 39.37 51.68
CA ARG A 24 -3.48 38.14 52.31
C ARG A 24 -2.35 37.38 52.99
N ARG A 25 -1.18 37.24 52.32
CA ARG A 25 0.01 36.54 52.85
C ARG A 25 0.59 37.26 54.07
N ASP A 26 0.54 38.58 54.05
CA ASP A 26 1.04 39.43 55.14
C ASP A 26 0.06 39.51 56.30
N GLY A 27 -1.07 38.75 56.27
CA GLY A 27 -2.07 38.72 57.36
C GLY A 27 -3.04 39.89 57.35
N LEU A 28 -2.92 40.84 56.41
CA LEU A 28 -3.77 42.04 56.29
C LEU A 28 -5.09 41.67 55.54
N LEU A 29 -5.84 40.73 56.10
CA LEU A 29 -6.99 40.11 55.46
C LEU A 29 -8.12 41.12 55.17
N ASP A 30 -8.36 42.09 56.10
CA ASP A 30 -9.43 43.06 55.93
C ASP A 30 -9.09 44.11 54.83
N ASP A 31 -7.81 44.41 54.67
CA ASP A 31 -7.34 45.28 53.58
C ASP A 31 -7.38 44.55 52.21
N ALA A 32 -6.99 43.27 52.16
CA ALA A 32 -7.11 42.45 51.01
C ALA A 32 -8.58 42.32 50.56
N ARG A 33 -9.49 42.14 51.49
CA ARG A 33 -10.94 42.11 51.26
C ARG A 33 -11.43 43.42 50.68
N ARG A 34 -11.16 44.55 51.31
CA ARG A 34 -11.56 45.89 50.86
C ARG A 34 -11.05 46.18 49.45
N LEU A 35 -9.81 45.88 49.17
CA LEU A 35 -9.20 46.09 47.88
C LEU A 35 -9.91 45.26 46.78
N ALA A 36 -10.18 43.97 47.05
CA ALA A 36 -10.89 43.10 46.11
C ALA A 36 -12.34 43.55 45.89
N GLU A 37 -13.10 43.89 46.97
CA GLU A 37 -14.49 44.33 46.89
C GLU A 37 -14.62 45.64 46.10
N THR A 38 -13.73 46.61 46.33
CA THR A 38 -13.72 47.89 45.59
C THR A 38 -13.54 47.69 44.08
N PHE A 39 -12.67 46.75 43.69
CA PHE A 39 -12.45 46.47 42.28
C PHE A 39 -13.60 45.68 41.66
N LEU A 40 -14.10 44.66 42.37
CA LEU A 40 -15.17 43.80 41.84
C LEU A 40 -16.53 44.54 41.73
N GLN A 41 -16.69 45.68 42.43
CA GLN A 41 -17.80 46.63 42.18
C GLN A 41 -17.69 47.34 40.86
N GLN A 42 -16.47 47.55 40.33
CA GLN A 42 -16.19 48.21 39.06
C GLN A 42 -16.13 47.21 37.90
N ASP A 43 -15.45 46.08 38.10
CA ASP A 43 -15.34 44.99 37.10
C ASP A 43 -15.48 43.61 37.78
N ASN A 44 -16.63 43.01 37.65
CA ASN A 44 -16.95 41.70 38.24
C ASN A 44 -16.51 40.53 37.32
N THR A 45 -15.86 40.82 36.18
CA THR A 45 -15.46 39.75 35.19
C THR A 45 -14.06 39.21 35.40
N ASP A 46 -13.20 39.93 36.12
CA ASP A 46 -11.82 39.52 36.37
C ASP A 46 -11.77 38.24 37.24
N VAL A 47 -11.45 37.10 36.59
CA VAL A 47 -11.41 35.80 37.21
C VAL A 47 -10.30 35.66 38.26
N ASP A 48 -9.15 36.29 38.04
CA ASP A 48 -7.99 36.18 38.95
C ASP A 48 -8.20 36.99 40.20
N VAL A 49 -8.83 38.16 40.10
CA VAL A 49 -9.25 38.97 41.28
C VAL A 49 -10.35 38.23 42.04
N ARG A 50 -11.31 37.61 41.36
CA ARG A 50 -12.35 36.79 42.02
C ARG A 50 -11.76 35.60 42.76
N LYS A 51 -10.77 34.92 42.21
CA LYS A 51 -10.06 33.82 42.89
C LYS A 51 -9.28 34.36 44.12
N ALA A 52 -8.57 35.48 43.98
CA ALA A 52 -7.84 36.08 45.11
C ALA A 52 -8.76 36.53 46.22
N TYR A 53 -9.91 37.11 45.89
CA TYR A 53 -10.96 37.48 46.83
C TYR A 53 -11.54 36.25 47.53
N ALA A 54 -11.85 35.20 46.83
CA ALA A 54 -12.37 33.97 47.44
C ALA A 54 -11.37 33.36 48.45
N TRP A 55 -10.08 33.31 48.08
CA TRP A 55 -9.04 32.86 49.04
C TRP A 55 -8.95 33.74 50.26
N THR A 56 -9.08 35.05 50.12
CA THR A 56 -9.08 36.00 51.24
C THR A 56 -10.27 35.76 52.15
N LEU A 57 -11.46 35.57 51.59
CA LEU A 57 -12.68 35.28 52.34
C LEU A 57 -12.59 33.93 53.09
N ILE A 58 -11.93 32.92 52.50
CA ILE A 58 -11.65 31.64 53.20
C ILE A 58 -10.83 31.88 54.45
N ASP A 59 -9.77 32.68 54.37
CA ASP A 59 -8.92 32.91 55.56
C ASP A 59 -9.61 33.81 56.60
N ILE A 60 -10.45 34.77 56.19
CA ILE A 60 -11.28 35.55 57.10
C ILE A 60 -12.30 34.63 57.81
N CYS A 61 -12.95 33.76 57.09
CA CYS A 61 -13.91 32.84 57.67
C CYS A 61 -13.28 31.93 58.73
N LYS A 62 -12.07 31.42 58.47
CA LYS A 62 -11.29 30.64 59.44
C LYS A 62 -10.93 31.47 60.69
N ARG A 63 -10.49 32.72 60.48
CA ARG A 63 -10.20 33.66 61.60
C ARG A 63 -11.42 33.90 62.45
N GLU A 64 -12.59 34.15 61.84
CA GLU A 64 -13.84 34.37 62.58
C GLU A 64 -14.29 33.09 63.33
N GLN A 65 -14.11 31.93 62.75
CA GLN A 65 -14.38 30.64 63.37
C GLN A 65 -13.48 30.42 64.64
N GLN A 66 -12.17 30.71 64.48
CA GLN A 66 -11.23 30.63 65.65
C GLN A 66 -11.61 31.56 66.79
N LYS A 67 -12.27 32.69 66.47
CA LYS A 67 -12.85 33.60 67.43
C LYS A 67 -14.23 33.21 68.00
N GLU A 68 -14.71 32.03 67.61
CA GLU A 68 -16.06 31.54 67.92
C GLU A 68 -17.20 32.40 67.37
N ASN A 69 -16.91 33.33 66.40
CA ASN A 69 -17.91 34.18 65.78
C ASN A 69 -18.55 33.44 64.60
N LEU A 70 -19.31 32.41 64.91
CA LEU A 70 -19.97 31.54 63.87
C LEU A 70 -21.00 32.26 63.01
N VAL A 71 -21.60 33.34 63.51
CA VAL A 71 -22.58 34.10 62.70
C VAL A 71 -21.93 34.79 61.52
N GLU A 72 -20.79 35.46 61.74
CA GLU A 72 -20.05 36.12 60.71
C GLU A 72 -19.34 35.10 59.77
N ALA A 73 -18.81 34.03 60.35
CA ALA A 73 -18.22 32.94 59.57
C ALA A 73 -19.25 32.34 58.56
N ARG A 74 -20.52 32.16 58.99
CA ARG A 74 -21.58 31.67 58.11
C ARG A 74 -21.90 32.67 56.99
N LYS A 75 -22.04 33.97 57.32
CA LYS A 75 -22.30 35.02 56.28
C LYS A 75 -21.20 34.99 55.19
N ILE A 76 -19.94 34.89 55.59
CA ILE A 76 -18.79 34.80 54.67
C ILE A 76 -18.87 33.50 53.84
N SER A 77 -19.18 32.40 54.44
CA SER A 77 -19.42 31.12 53.76
C SER A 77 -20.53 31.19 52.72
N ASP A 78 -21.65 31.88 53.04
CA ASP A 78 -22.75 32.10 52.11
C ASP A 78 -22.34 32.98 50.92
N VAL A 79 -21.49 33.99 51.10
CA VAL A 79 -20.90 34.78 50.04
C VAL A 79 -20.02 33.90 49.11
N LEU A 80 -19.16 33.08 49.68
CA LEU A 80 -18.30 32.14 48.95
C LEU A 80 -19.12 31.13 48.13
N SER A 81 -20.27 30.67 48.68
CA SER A 81 -21.09 29.67 47.99
C SER A 81 -21.76 30.19 46.70
N ARG A 82 -21.92 31.49 46.60
CA ARG A 82 -22.51 32.15 45.41
C ARG A 82 -21.50 32.44 44.33
N MET A 83 -20.16 32.17 44.58
CA MET A 83 -19.11 32.38 43.60
C MET A 83 -18.94 31.13 42.71
N HIS A 84 -19.09 31.31 41.41
CA HIS A 84 -18.93 30.26 40.45
C HIS A 84 -17.52 30.34 39.86
N PHE A 85 -16.79 29.22 39.85
CA PHE A 85 -15.48 29.07 39.23
C PHE A 85 -15.53 27.92 38.23
N ASP A 86 -15.04 28.19 37.02
CA ASP A 86 -14.86 27.13 36.04
C ASP A 86 -13.70 26.25 36.50
N THR A 87 -13.97 24.98 36.71
CA THR A 87 -12.97 23.98 37.11
C THR A 87 -12.48 23.14 35.92
N GLN A 88 -13.04 23.32 34.72
CA GLN A 88 -12.64 22.61 33.53
C GLN A 88 -11.26 23.14 33.08
N PHE A 89 -10.23 22.31 33.21
CA PHE A 89 -8.82 22.65 32.90
C PHE A 89 -8.10 23.60 33.86
N ASP A 90 -8.68 23.94 35.04
CA ASP A 90 -8.07 24.79 36.06
C ASP A 90 -7.97 24.11 37.42
N GLY A 91 -6.86 23.39 37.68
CA GLY A 91 -6.61 22.73 38.97
C GLY A 91 -6.53 23.66 40.18
N PHE A 92 -6.25 24.96 39.97
CA PHE A 92 -6.25 25.94 41.06
C PHE A 92 -7.69 26.32 41.44
N ALA A 93 -8.57 26.51 40.46
CA ALA A 93 -10.00 26.71 40.67
C ALA A 93 -10.64 25.49 41.35
N GLU A 94 -10.29 24.30 40.94
CA GLU A 94 -10.73 23.05 41.58
C GLU A 94 -10.35 22.99 43.06
N THR A 95 -9.08 23.33 43.37
CA THR A 95 -8.61 23.40 44.75
C THR A 95 -9.38 24.43 45.58
N LEU A 96 -9.69 25.59 44.98
CA LEU A 96 -10.46 26.64 45.63
C LEU A 96 -11.88 26.18 45.94
N VAL A 97 -12.56 25.55 44.98
CA VAL A 97 -13.93 25.02 45.17
C VAL A 97 -13.96 23.98 46.31
N ARG A 98 -12.97 23.06 46.34
CA ARG A 98 -12.85 22.06 47.43
C ARG A 98 -12.67 22.73 48.79
N LYS A 99 -11.88 23.82 48.87
CA LYS A 99 -11.67 24.56 50.12
C LYS A 99 -12.94 25.29 50.58
N ILE A 100 -13.72 25.88 49.66
CA ILE A 100 -15.01 26.51 49.94
C ILE A 100 -16.00 25.47 50.50
N GLN A 101 -16.08 24.29 49.88
CA GLN A 101 -16.94 23.20 50.35
C GLN A 101 -16.56 22.73 51.79
N ALA A 102 -15.26 22.55 52.03
CA ALA A 102 -14.79 22.16 53.36
C ALA A 102 -15.13 23.23 54.44
N LEU A 103 -15.01 24.49 54.06
CA LEU A 103 -15.33 25.61 54.97
C LEU A 103 -16.82 25.70 55.30
N ARG A 104 -17.68 25.55 54.27
CA ARG A 104 -19.13 25.49 54.45
C ARG A 104 -19.55 24.40 55.43
N LEU A 105 -18.92 23.23 55.31
CA LEU A 105 -19.15 22.14 56.25
C LEU A 105 -18.73 22.52 57.68
N MET A 106 -17.53 23.10 57.85
CA MET A 106 -17.00 23.48 59.21
C MET A 106 -17.86 24.50 59.97
N VAL A 107 -18.53 25.40 59.23
CA VAL A 107 -19.43 26.41 59.86
C VAL A 107 -20.90 25.93 60.03
N ASN A 108 -21.17 24.70 59.66
CA ASN A 108 -22.50 24.10 59.80
C ASN A 108 -22.83 23.81 61.26
N PRO A 109 -24.07 24.03 61.76
CA PRO A 109 -24.45 23.70 63.13
C PRO A 109 -24.27 22.23 63.50
N PHE A 110 -24.39 21.34 62.54
CA PHE A 110 -24.29 19.88 62.73
C PHE A 110 -22.87 19.34 62.40
N TYR A 111 -21.88 20.22 62.33
CA TYR A 111 -20.49 19.84 61.99
C TYR A 111 -19.91 18.76 62.91
N ALA A 112 -20.13 18.90 64.27
CA ALA A 112 -19.64 17.91 65.23
C ALA A 112 -20.21 16.50 64.94
N GLN A 113 -21.52 16.40 64.69
CA GLN A 113 -22.16 15.11 64.40
C GLN A 113 -21.67 14.52 63.06
N ILE A 114 -21.47 15.38 62.05
CA ILE A 114 -20.91 14.92 60.76
C ILE A 114 -19.47 14.43 60.93
N GLN A 115 -18.65 15.10 61.75
CA GLN A 115 -17.28 14.65 62.01
C GLN A 115 -17.27 13.36 62.86
N GLU A 116 -18.12 13.23 63.84
CA GLU A 116 -18.30 11.99 64.60
C GLU A 116 -18.65 10.83 63.64
N ALA A 117 -19.60 11.02 62.73
CA ALA A 117 -19.96 10.00 61.77
C ALA A 117 -18.77 9.62 60.84
N LYS A 118 -17.98 10.61 60.40
CA LYS A 118 -16.75 10.35 59.61
C LYS A 118 -15.74 9.51 60.37
N GLU A 119 -15.46 9.85 61.67
CA GLU A 119 -14.54 9.09 62.51
C GLU A 119 -15.05 7.69 62.79
N LEU A 120 -16.35 7.53 63.03
CA LEU A 120 -16.98 6.22 63.21
C LEU A 120 -16.82 5.36 61.93
N SER A 121 -17.06 5.92 60.76
CA SER A 121 -16.91 5.21 59.49
C SER A 121 -15.45 4.83 59.24
N LYS A 122 -14.49 5.72 59.52
CA LYS A 122 -13.05 5.47 59.44
C LYS A 122 -12.57 4.35 60.37
N ASN A 123 -13.17 4.26 61.51
CA ASN A 123 -12.88 3.23 62.52
C ASN A 123 -13.67 1.92 62.30
N GLY A 124 -14.42 1.82 61.22
CA GLY A 124 -15.17 0.60 60.83
C GLY A 124 -16.54 0.47 61.52
N ASN A 125 -16.98 1.46 62.30
CA ASN A 125 -18.31 1.45 62.91
C ASN A 125 -19.35 2.08 61.99
N ASN A 126 -19.61 1.37 60.86
CA ASN A 126 -20.40 1.86 59.74
C ASN A 126 -21.88 2.02 60.09
N ASP A 127 -22.42 1.22 61.02
CA ASP A 127 -23.82 1.26 61.42
C ASP A 127 -24.17 2.57 62.12
N LYS A 128 -23.37 2.96 63.10
CA LYS A 128 -23.59 4.21 63.83
C LYS A 128 -23.34 5.44 62.94
N ALA A 129 -22.32 5.37 62.09
CA ALA A 129 -22.04 6.43 61.12
C ALA A 129 -23.22 6.62 60.17
N TRP A 130 -23.83 5.52 59.73
CA TRP A 130 -24.99 5.52 58.86
C TRP A 130 -26.23 6.06 59.58
N GLU A 131 -26.47 5.65 60.82
CA GLU A 131 -27.58 6.13 61.66
C GLU A 131 -27.54 7.65 61.84
N ILE A 132 -26.39 8.22 62.23
CA ILE A 132 -26.23 9.66 62.42
C ILE A 132 -26.51 10.43 61.13
N LEU A 133 -25.90 10.02 60.01
CA LEU A 133 -26.04 10.75 58.76
C LEU A 133 -27.44 10.58 58.13
N THR A 134 -28.05 9.43 58.32
CA THR A 134 -29.43 9.19 57.89
C THR A 134 -30.42 10.05 58.65
N GLN A 135 -30.24 10.17 59.97
CA GLN A 135 -31.08 11.03 60.81
C GLN A 135 -30.96 12.49 60.38
N LEU A 136 -29.71 12.98 60.14
CA LEU A 136 -29.51 14.34 59.61
C LEU A 136 -30.16 14.56 58.26
N SER A 137 -30.16 13.54 57.40
CA SER A 137 -30.77 13.60 56.06
C SER A 137 -32.32 13.64 56.17
N VAL A 138 -32.90 12.81 57.02
CA VAL A 138 -34.37 12.76 57.26
C VAL A 138 -34.87 14.08 57.86
N ASP A 139 -34.13 14.67 58.76
CA ASP A 139 -34.45 15.93 59.40
C ASP A 139 -34.21 17.15 58.51
N GLY A 140 -33.72 16.95 57.28
CA GLY A 140 -33.36 18.04 56.38
C GLY A 140 -32.14 18.87 56.79
N ASN A 141 -31.35 18.37 57.72
CA ASN A 141 -30.19 19.05 58.29
C ASN A 141 -28.84 18.62 57.70
N LEU A 142 -28.84 17.71 56.69
CA LEU A 142 -27.64 17.25 56.00
C LEU A 142 -27.19 18.27 54.92
N PRO A 143 -26.06 18.97 55.11
CA PRO A 143 -25.57 19.93 54.12
C PRO A 143 -24.97 19.23 52.89
N GLU A 144 -24.98 19.92 51.73
CA GLU A 144 -24.41 19.40 50.50
C GLU A 144 -22.95 18.90 50.64
N GLU A 145 -22.13 19.61 51.46
CA GLU A 145 -20.75 19.28 51.71
C GLU A 145 -20.56 17.96 52.48
N ALA A 146 -21.63 17.46 53.08
CA ALA A 146 -21.65 16.16 53.74
C ALA A 146 -22.21 15.02 52.88
N HIS A 147 -22.73 15.32 51.70
CA HIS A 147 -23.35 14.30 50.80
C HIS A 147 -22.36 13.19 50.42
N GLU A 148 -21.06 13.50 50.20
CA GLU A 148 -20.05 12.49 49.96
C GLU A 148 -19.84 11.57 51.18
N SER A 149 -19.83 12.15 52.40
CA SER A 149 -19.72 11.38 53.66
C SER A 149 -20.94 10.49 53.88
N TYR A 150 -22.14 11.01 53.59
CA TYR A 150 -23.36 10.23 53.61
C TYR A 150 -23.29 9.06 52.62
N GLY A 151 -22.86 9.33 51.39
CA GLY A 151 -22.74 8.30 50.35
C GLY A 151 -21.74 7.20 50.73
N TRP A 152 -20.61 7.55 51.34
CA TRP A 152 -19.64 6.57 51.86
C TRP A 152 -20.19 5.75 53.02
N ALA A 153 -20.86 6.38 53.97
CA ALA A 153 -21.50 5.66 55.08
C ALA A 153 -22.59 4.71 54.57
N MET A 154 -23.46 5.16 53.66
CA MET A 154 -24.43 4.32 52.99
C MET A 154 -23.79 3.14 52.28
N TYR A 155 -22.72 3.37 51.49
CA TYR A 155 -22.02 2.29 50.79
C TYR A 155 -21.47 1.23 51.74
N HIS A 156 -20.82 1.67 52.83
CA HIS A 156 -20.29 0.74 53.83
C HIS A 156 -21.41 -0.04 54.53
N TYR A 157 -22.45 0.64 54.93
CA TYR A 157 -23.64 0.00 55.54
C TYR A 157 -24.28 -1.04 54.61
N LEU A 158 -24.56 -0.66 53.33
CA LEU A 158 -25.12 -1.59 52.36
C LEU A 158 -24.17 -2.78 52.09
N ARG A 159 -22.88 -2.56 52.03
CA ARG A 159 -21.87 -3.62 51.83
C ARG A 159 -21.86 -4.60 53.01
N ASP A 160 -21.85 -4.08 54.21
CA ASP A 160 -21.73 -4.90 55.41
C ASP A 160 -23.05 -5.68 55.72
N HIS A 161 -24.20 -5.15 55.29
CA HIS A 161 -25.53 -5.76 55.43
C HIS A 161 -26.13 -6.38 54.17
N ILE A 162 -25.32 -6.57 53.14
CA ILE A 162 -25.77 -7.03 51.81
C ILE A 162 -26.59 -8.35 51.88
N THR A 163 -26.41 -9.17 52.91
CA THR A 163 -27.14 -10.45 53.10
C THR A 163 -28.47 -10.30 53.80
N GLN A 164 -28.70 -9.19 54.46
CA GLN A 164 -29.86 -8.96 55.33
C GLN A 164 -30.90 -8.05 54.67
N LEU A 165 -30.46 -7.15 53.77
CA LEU A 165 -31.30 -6.16 53.10
C LEU A 165 -32.05 -6.78 51.92
N ASP A 166 -33.33 -6.48 51.79
CA ASP A 166 -34.13 -6.82 50.64
C ASP A 166 -33.97 -5.82 49.47
N SER A 167 -34.49 -6.16 48.29
CA SER A 167 -34.35 -5.33 47.11
C SER A 167 -35.09 -3.98 47.22
N VAL A 168 -36.08 -3.85 48.06
CA VAL A 168 -36.80 -2.59 48.24
C VAL A 168 -35.95 -1.65 49.09
N GLN A 169 -35.40 -2.14 50.20
CA GLN A 169 -34.49 -1.40 51.06
C GLN A 169 -33.26 -0.89 50.29
N VAL A 170 -32.57 -1.79 49.57
CA VAL A 170 -31.42 -1.41 48.74
C VAL A 170 -31.79 -0.38 47.68
N ARG A 171 -32.92 -0.57 46.96
CA ARG A 171 -33.39 0.36 45.95
C ARG A 171 -33.69 1.75 46.55
N THR A 172 -34.30 1.79 47.72
CA THR A 172 -34.61 3.04 48.42
C THR A 172 -33.32 3.78 48.78
N GLN A 173 -32.36 3.11 49.33
CA GLN A 173 -31.08 3.76 49.70
C GLN A 173 -30.30 4.24 48.49
N LEU A 174 -30.19 3.40 47.44
CA LEU A 174 -29.55 3.81 46.19
C LEU A 174 -30.26 4.97 45.53
N LYS A 175 -31.59 5.04 45.59
CA LYS A 175 -32.40 6.16 45.10
C LYS A 175 -32.15 7.44 45.91
N ASN A 176 -32.06 7.35 47.23
CA ASN A 176 -31.68 8.46 48.08
C ASN A 176 -30.31 9.01 47.75
N TYR A 177 -29.33 8.14 47.51
CA TYR A 177 -28.01 8.55 47.04
C TYR A 177 -28.06 9.33 45.77
N ILE A 178 -28.85 8.88 44.75
CA ILE A 178 -28.99 9.57 43.48
C ILE A 178 -29.61 10.97 43.68
N TYR A 179 -30.59 11.12 44.54
CA TYR A 179 -31.21 12.43 44.86
C TYR A 179 -30.25 13.40 45.57
N LEU A 180 -29.30 12.92 46.32
CA LEU A 180 -28.30 13.75 46.98
C LEU A 180 -27.25 14.26 46.03
N HIS A 181 -27.24 13.70 44.86
CA HIS A 181 -26.46 14.06 43.67
C HIS A 181 -24.95 14.27 43.88
N ASN A 182 -24.20 13.55 43.06
CA ASN A 182 -22.77 13.77 42.90
C ASN A 182 -22.50 14.13 41.45
N GLU A 183 -22.25 15.39 41.14
CA GLU A 183 -22.08 15.91 39.80
C GLU A 183 -20.69 15.64 39.19
N ARG A 184 -19.77 15.03 39.93
CA ARG A 184 -18.39 14.78 39.51
C ARG A 184 -18.05 13.30 39.53
N PRO A 185 -17.23 12.85 38.58
CA PRO A 185 -16.64 11.52 38.67
C PRO A 185 -15.92 11.31 40.01
N SER A 186 -16.31 10.30 40.77
CA SER A 186 -15.73 10.00 42.05
C SER A 186 -15.57 8.49 42.30
N THR A 187 -14.66 8.13 43.20
CA THR A 187 -14.49 6.74 43.59
C THR A 187 -15.76 6.17 44.23
N LEU A 188 -16.46 6.99 45.02
CA LEU A 188 -17.72 6.60 45.67
C LEU A 188 -18.76 6.25 44.57
N HIS A 189 -18.91 7.10 43.54
CA HIS A 189 -19.89 6.88 42.47
C HIS A 189 -19.64 5.54 41.77
N SER A 190 -18.38 5.24 41.46
CA SER A 190 -17.97 3.94 40.88
C SER A 190 -18.25 2.76 41.83
N GLN A 191 -18.03 2.95 43.14
CA GLN A 191 -18.30 1.90 44.15
C GLN A 191 -19.80 1.63 44.33
N ILE A 192 -20.62 2.65 44.26
CA ILE A 192 -22.09 2.50 44.29
C ILE A 192 -22.58 1.69 43.07
N LEU A 193 -22.06 2.00 41.88
CA LEU A 193 -22.39 1.20 40.67
C LEU A 193 -21.91 -0.24 40.82
N ASN A 194 -20.68 -0.44 41.32
CA ASN A 194 -20.14 -1.77 41.55
C ASN A 194 -20.97 -2.57 42.61
N PHE A 195 -21.44 -1.89 43.66
CA PHE A 195 -22.34 -2.49 44.63
C PHE A 195 -23.66 -2.92 43.96
N ALA A 196 -24.33 -2.04 43.23
CA ALA A 196 -25.59 -2.33 42.53
C ALA A 196 -25.43 -3.50 41.54
N LEU A 197 -24.29 -3.56 40.81
CA LEU A 197 -23.95 -4.66 39.92
C LEU A 197 -23.82 -6.00 40.69
N ASN A 198 -23.16 -5.99 41.83
CA ASN A 198 -22.97 -7.21 42.62
C ASN A 198 -24.27 -7.65 43.30
N TYR A 199 -25.07 -6.69 43.78
CA TYR A 199 -26.36 -6.96 44.41
C TYR A 199 -27.36 -7.55 43.40
N SER A 200 -27.38 -7.08 42.17
CA SER A 200 -28.23 -7.60 41.12
C SER A 200 -27.98 -9.07 40.76
N LYS A 201 -26.74 -9.57 41.01
CA LYS A 201 -26.42 -11.00 40.86
C LYS A 201 -26.93 -11.85 42.02
N LYS A 202 -27.14 -11.22 43.19
CA LYS A 202 -27.53 -11.90 44.42
C LYS A 202 -29.05 -11.94 44.57
N ASP A 203 -29.73 -10.86 44.23
CA ASP A 203 -31.17 -10.74 44.30
C ASP A 203 -31.78 -10.40 42.92
N SER A 204 -32.45 -11.39 42.31
CA SER A 204 -33.10 -11.25 41.01
C SER A 204 -34.24 -10.23 40.96
N ASN A 205 -34.81 -9.84 42.14
CA ASN A 205 -35.81 -8.82 42.25
C ASN A 205 -35.24 -7.41 42.07
N PHE A 206 -33.92 -7.24 42.26
CA PHE A 206 -33.22 -6.00 41.99
C PHE A 206 -32.81 -5.94 40.52
N LYS A 207 -33.60 -5.24 39.73
CA LYS A 207 -33.32 -5.06 38.30
C LYS A 207 -32.28 -3.98 38.07
N LEU A 208 -31.07 -4.36 37.73
CA LEU A 208 -29.93 -3.46 37.49
C LEU A 208 -30.28 -2.39 36.42
N ILE A 209 -30.94 -2.78 35.31
CA ILE A 209 -31.28 -1.83 34.25
C ILE A 209 -32.21 -0.70 34.72
N SER A 210 -33.09 -0.96 35.71
CA SER A 210 -33.96 0.06 36.31
C SER A 210 -33.15 1.05 37.16
N PHE A 211 -32.13 0.58 37.87
CA PHE A 211 -31.19 1.43 38.56
C PHE A 211 -30.38 2.29 37.60
N LEU A 212 -29.80 1.68 36.57
CA LEU A 212 -28.99 2.36 35.56
C LEU A 212 -29.71 3.50 34.84
N LYS A 213 -31.05 3.42 34.69
CA LYS A 213 -31.87 4.50 34.11
C LYS A 213 -31.92 5.74 34.99
N LEU A 214 -31.74 5.60 36.28
CA LEU A 214 -31.80 6.71 37.26
C LEU A 214 -30.38 7.22 37.57
N TRP A 215 -29.36 6.39 37.44
CA TRP A 215 -27.99 6.71 37.75
C TRP A 215 -27.35 7.58 36.63
N ASN A 216 -26.47 8.52 37.04
CA ASN A 216 -25.80 9.37 36.05
C ASN A 216 -24.56 8.68 35.48
N PRO A 217 -24.65 8.15 34.25
CA PRO A 217 -23.55 7.40 33.66
C PRO A 217 -22.37 8.27 33.18
N ASN A 218 -22.48 9.60 33.31
CA ASN A 218 -21.42 10.53 32.91
C ASN A 218 -20.45 10.84 34.07
N ASN A 219 -20.80 10.43 35.29
CA ASN A 219 -19.95 10.59 36.49
C ASN A 219 -18.98 9.42 36.68
N LEU A 220 -18.47 8.84 35.59
CA LEU A 220 -17.48 7.76 35.59
C LEU A 220 -16.06 8.29 35.45
N ARG A 221 -15.12 7.57 36.04
CA ARG A 221 -13.69 7.83 35.91
C ARG A 221 -13.11 7.04 34.74
N VAL A 222 -11.94 7.46 34.26
CA VAL A 222 -11.17 6.72 33.26
C VAL A 222 -10.96 5.26 33.65
N ASP A 223 -10.55 5.02 34.91
CA ASP A 223 -10.30 3.68 35.48
C ASP A 223 -11.51 2.74 35.42
N ASP A 224 -12.74 3.29 35.36
CA ASP A 224 -13.96 2.48 35.27
C ASP A 224 -14.11 1.80 33.89
N PHE A 225 -13.37 2.28 32.87
CA PHE A 225 -13.34 1.73 31.52
C PHE A 225 -12.10 0.89 31.23
N GLU A 226 -11.10 0.88 32.14
CA GLU A 226 -9.83 0.21 31.92
C GLU A 226 -9.75 -1.09 32.71
N ASP A 227 -9.28 -2.15 32.02
CA ASP A 227 -9.02 -3.41 32.68
C ASP A 227 -7.81 -3.27 33.61
N SER A 228 -7.84 -3.94 34.76
CA SER A 228 -6.75 -3.94 35.69
C SER A 228 -6.11 -5.32 35.82
N LEU A 229 -4.92 -5.40 36.41
CA LEU A 229 -4.25 -6.65 36.68
C LEU A 229 -4.38 -6.99 38.18
N SER A 230 -4.74 -8.22 38.49
CA SER A 230 -4.67 -8.76 39.83
C SER A 230 -3.21 -8.93 40.25
N ASN A 231 -2.95 -9.06 41.56
CA ASN A 231 -1.62 -9.37 42.14
C ASN A 231 -1.00 -10.66 41.56
N LYS A 232 -1.81 -11.52 40.91
CA LYS A 232 -1.38 -12.76 40.26
C LYS A 232 -1.29 -12.61 38.71
N GLY A 233 -1.28 -11.37 38.20
CA GLY A 233 -1.19 -11.09 36.76
C GLY A 233 -2.47 -11.43 35.94
N LYS A 234 -3.59 -11.79 36.60
CA LYS A 234 -4.85 -12.06 35.90
C LYS A 234 -5.58 -10.76 35.60
N ILE A 235 -6.07 -10.63 34.37
CA ILE A 235 -6.88 -9.49 33.98
C ILE A 235 -8.21 -9.48 34.73
N ILE A 236 -8.49 -8.34 35.39
CA ILE A 236 -9.77 -8.03 35.98
C ILE A 236 -10.50 -7.08 35.06
N PRO A 237 -11.65 -7.49 34.50
CA PRO A 237 -12.42 -6.62 33.58
C PRO A 237 -12.84 -5.32 34.26
N SER A 238 -12.84 -4.24 33.54
CA SER A 238 -13.28 -2.92 33.97
C SER A 238 -14.70 -2.94 34.52
N LEU A 239 -15.04 -1.92 35.32
CA LEU A 239 -16.39 -1.80 35.88
C LEU A 239 -17.44 -1.76 34.78
N MET A 240 -17.21 -0.95 33.72
CA MET A 240 -18.12 -0.81 32.60
C MET A 240 -18.23 -2.07 31.74
N SER A 241 -17.15 -2.83 31.58
CA SER A 241 -17.19 -4.15 30.94
C SER A 241 -18.10 -5.14 31.72
N ARG A 242 -18.02 -5.10 33.07
CA ARG A 242 -18.90 -5.94 33.91
C ARG A 242 -20.36 -5.50 33.86
N VAL A 243 -20.62 -4.19 33.77
CA VAL A 243 -21.97 -3.66 33.56
C VAL A 243 -22.50 -4.11 32.19
N ALA A 244 -21.70 -3.94 31.11
CA ALA A 244 -22.06 -4.39 29.78
C ALA A 244 -22.45 -5.87 29.77
N LYS A 245 -21.64 -6.72 30.44
CA LYS A 245 -21.93 -8.15 30.60
C LYS A 245 -23.27 -8.42 31.31
N ALA A 246 -23.60 -7.63 32.32
CA ALA A 246 -24.79 -7.83 33.13
C ALA A 246 -26.08 -7.38 32.41
N ILE A 247 -25.97 -6.47 31.46
CA ILE A 247 -27.16 -5.91 30.77
C ILE A 247 -27.50 -6.61 29.45
N ILE A 248 -26.64 -7.45 28.88
CA ILE A 248 -26.88 -8.08 27.57
C ILE A 248 -28.05 -9.05 27.52
N ASP A 249 -28.59 -9.45 28.68
CA ASP A 249 -29.75 -10.34 28.79
C ASP A 249 -31.09 -9.57 29.02
N TYR A 250 -31.02 -8.24 29.14
CA TYR A 250 -32.23 -7.39 29.19
C TYR A 250 -32.79 -7.14 27.78
N PRO A 251 -34.06 -6.70 27.67
CA PRO A 251 -34.65 -6.29 26.41
C PRO A 251 -33.80 -5.21 25.72
N LEU A 252 -33.67 -5.34 24.41
CA LEU A 252 -32.78 -4.48 23.60
C LEU A 252 -33.13 -3.00 23.72
N ASP A 253 -34.44 -2.66 23.73
CA ASP A 253 -34.94 -1.30 23.87
C ASP A 253 -34.49 -0.66 25.21
N GLU A 254 -34.41 -1.47 26.28
CA GLU A 254 -33.94 -1.00 27.58
C GLU A 254 -32.43 -0.73 27.56
N ILE A 255 -31.66 -1.60 26.93
CA ILE A 255 -30.23 -1.41 26.71
C ILE A 255 -29.97 -0.13 25.91
N GLN A 256 -30.67 0.04 24.79
CA GLN A 256 -30.53 1.22 23.94
C GLN A 256 -30.91 2.53 24.69
N LYS A 257 -31.98 2.52 25.50
CA LYS A 257 -32.33 3.66 26.35
C LYS A 257 -31.22 4.02 27.33
N PHE A 258 -30.58 3.04 27.94
CA PHE A 258 -29.43 3.29 28.82
C PHE A 258 -28.22 3.81 28.05
N VAL A 259 -27.86 3.21 26.93
CA VAL A 259 -26.71 3.62 26.07
C VAL A 259 -26.85 5.06 25.59
N LYS A 260 -28.11 5.52 25.33
CA LYS A 260 -28.38 6.92 24.96
C LYS A 260 -28.05 7.93 26.06
N LEU A 261 -28.08 7.52 27.33
CA LEU A 261 -27.74 8.37 28.46
C LEU A 261 -26.22 8.55 28.63
N ILE A 262 -25.41 7.65 28.06
CA ILE A 262 -23.96 7.71 28.17
C ILE A 262 -23.41 8.67 27.11
N GLN A 263 -22.71 9.72 27.56
CA GLN A 263 -21.97 10.66 26.71
C GLN A 263 -20.47 10.40 26.77
N TYR A 264 -19.95 10.22 27.99
CA TYR A 264 -18.54 9.98 28.23
C TYR A 264 -18.13 8.56 27.81
N ARG A 265 -17.17 8.44 26.91
CA ARG A 265 -16.63 7.17 26.37
C ARG A 265 -17.73 6.20 25.87
N LYS A 266 -18.75 6.75 25.24
CA LYS A 266 -19.92 6.02 24.74
C LYS A 266 -19.52 4.89 23.79
N ASP A 267 -18.60 5.16 22.86
CA ASP A 267 -18.18 4.19 21.86
C ASP A 267 -17.41 3.02 22.48
N ASP A 268 -16.61 3.29 23.53
CA ASP A 268 -15.93 2.24 24.30
C ASP A 268 -16.93 1.31 24.98
N PHE A 269 -17.98 1.88 25.56
CA PHE A 269 -19.02 1.10 26.22
C PHE A 269 -19.85 0.26 25.22
N ILE A 270 -20.17 0.83 24.07
CA ILE A 270 -20.83 0.10 22.97
C ILE A 270 -19.96 -1.07 22.51
N GLU A 271 -18.64 -0.86 22.39
CA GLU A 271 -17.73 -1.93 22.01
C GLU A 271 -17.66 -3.04 23.08
N MET A 272 -17.71 -2.69 24.36
CA MET A 272 -17.82 -3.68 25.45
C MET A 272 -19.10 -4.49 25.35
N ILE A 273 -20.26 -3.86 25.09
CA ILE A 273 -21.53 -4.55 24.87
C ILE A 273 -21.43 -5.50 23.67
N LYS A 274 -20.90 -5.03 22.54
CA LYS A 274 -20.69 -5.85 21.32
C LYS A 274 -19.82 -7.06 21.60
N ASN A 275 -18.73 -6.86 22.36
CA ASN A 275 -17.82 -7.96 22.69
C ASN A 275 -18.51 -9.02 23.58
N HIS A 276 -19.28 -8.60 24.59
CA HIS A 276 -20.06 -9.55 25.41
C HIS A 276 -21.18 -10.21 24.61
N PHE A 277 -21.80 -9.49 23.67
CA PHE A 277 -22.79 -10.05 22.77
C PHE A 277 -22.19 -11.08 21.82
N PHE A 278 -20.95 -10.82 21.30
CA PHE A 278 -20.21 -11.80 20.53
C PHE A 278 -20.04 -13.12 21.31
N TRP A 279 -19.64 -13.06 22.58
CA TRP A 279 -19.49 -14.27 23.40
C TRP A 279 -20.81 -14.97 23.69
N LYS A 280 -21.92 -14.23 23.80
CA LYS A 280 -23.27 -14.81 23.89
C LYS A 280 -23.63 -15.56 22.61
N LEU A 281 -23.42 -14.94 21.45
CA LEU A 281 -23.59 -15.55 20.13
C LEU A 281 -22.71 -16.78 19.96
N TYR A 282 -21.41 -16.65 20.29
CA TYR A 282 -20.44 -17.74 20.16
C TYR A 282 -20.94 -19.01 20.88
N ARG A 283 -21.36 -18.88 22.13
CA ARG A 283 -21.91 -20.02 22.90
C ARG A 283 -23.20 -20.58 22.29
N SER A 284 -24.07 -19.72 21.77
CA SER A 284 -25.33 -20.15 21.14
C SER A 284 -25.14 -20.87 19.80
N THR A 285 -23.94 -20.76 19.19
CA THR A 285 -23.63 -21.43 17.91
C THR A 285 -22.97 -22.80 18.06
N GLU A 286 -22.66 -23.27 19.26
CA GLU A 286 -22.03 -24.58 19.51
C GLU A 286 -22.86 -25.77 18.95
N GLY A 287 -24.18 -25.62 18.95
CA GLY A 287 -25.12 -26.59 18.36
C GLY A 287 -25.58 -26.28 16.93
N GLY A 288 -24.94 -25.32 16.25
CA GLY A 288 -25.37 -24.80 14.95
C GLY A 288 -26.27 -23.55 15.06
N VAL A 289 -26.78 -23.07 13.94
CA VAL A 289 -27.63 -21.87 13.89
C VAL A 289 -29.11 -22.23 13.99
N SER A 290 -29.62 -22.30 15.22
CA SER A 290 -31.04 -22.48 15.51
C SER A 290 -31.85 -21.20 15.23
N SER A 291 -33.19 -21.27 15.34
CA SER A 291 -34.05 -20.08 15.23
C SER A 291 -33.76 -19.06 16.34
N SER A 292 -33.50 -19.53 17.56
CA SER A 292 -33.12 -18.66 18.68
C SER A 292 -31.73 -18.02 18.49
N THR A 293 -30.76 -18.77 17.94
CA THR A 293 -29.45 -18.20 17.57
C THR A 293 -29.59 -17.16 16.47
N TRP A 294 -30.46 -17.41 15.49
CA TRP A 294 -30.74 -16.44 14.44
C TRP A 294 -31.32 -15.15 15.00
N GLU A 295 -32.28 -15.27 15.95
CA GLU A 295 -32.84 -14.11 16.62
C GLU A 295 -31.78 -13.27 17.38
N LEU A 296 -30.79 -13.90 18.00
CA LEU A 296 -29.65 -13.21 18.61
C LEU A 296 -28.81 -12.45 17.58
N PHE A 297 -28.59 -13.00 16.40
CA PHE A 297 -27.93 -12.27 15.33
C PHE A 297 -28.73 -11.04 14.89
N ASN A 298 -30.07 -11.14 14.81
CA ASN A 298 -30.94 -10.01 14.50
C ASN A 298 -30.84 -8.91 15.56
N GLN A 299 -30.91 -9.28 16.85
CA GLN A 299 -30.75 -8.32 17.96
C GLN A 299 -29.37 -7.65 17.94
N TYR A 300 -28.32 -8.39 17.57
CA TYR A 300 -27.00 -7.81 17.40
C TYR A 300 -26.99 -6.75 16.28
N ILE A 301 -27.60 -7.03 15.15
CA ILE A 301 -27.70 -6.08 14.04
C ILE A 301 -28.40 -4.80 14.48
N GLU A 302 -29.55 -4.90 15.17
CA GLU A 302 -30.28 -3.74 15.69
C GLU A 302 -29.46 -2.93 16.69
N LEU A 303 -28.66 -3.60 17.55
CA LEU A 303 -27.77 -2.93 18.49
C LEU A 303 -26.63 -2.17 17.76
N SER A 304 -26.12 -2.73 16.66
CA SER A 304 -24.91 -2.24 15.98
C SER A 304 -25.19 -1.34 14.78
N ASN A 305 -26.46 -1.13 14.40
CA ASN A 305 -26.81 -0.45 13.14
C ASN A 305 -26.19 0.95 13.03
N ASP A 306 -26.36 1.78 14.05
CA ASP A 306 -25.89 3.17 14.07
C ASP A 306 -24.48 3.33 14.69
N THR A 307 -23.73 2.24 14.82
CA THR A 307 -22.42 2.26 15.47
C THR A 307 -21.29 2.15 14.45
N PRO A 308 -20.10 2.71 14.73
CA PRO A 308 -18.95 2.60 13.83
C PRO A 308 -18.44 1.17 13.70
N ALA A 309 -17.61 0.94 12.67
CA ALA A 309 -16.87 -0.29 12.50
C ALA A 309 -15.97 -0.58 13.73
N SER A 310 -15.95 -1.83 14.18
CA SER A 310 -15.20 -2.21 15.38
C SER A 310 -14.67 -3.64 15.31
N THR A 311 -13.74 -3.96 16.22
CA THR A 311 -13.17 -5.31 16.31
C THR A 311 -14.25 -6.34 16.68
N SER A 312 -15.12 -6.03 17.63
CA SER A 312 -16.22 -6.92 18.01
C SER A 312 -17.21 -7.12 16.87
N HIS A 313 -17.45 -6.08 16.05
CA HIS A 313 -18.30 -6.16 14.88
C HIS A 313 -17.72 -7.15 13.85
N SER A 314 -16.42 -7.08 13.56
CA SER A 314 -15.73 -8.05 12.68
C SER A 314 -15.71 -9.47 13.27
N LYS A 315 -15.56 -9.64 14.58
CA LYS A 315 -15.63 -10.94 15.24
C LYS A 315 -17.00 -11.61 15.04
N VAL A 316 -18.09 -10.84 15.11
CA VAL A 316 -19.45 -11.38 14.86
C VAL A 316 -19.62 -11.76 13.39
N LEU A 317 -19.08 -11.00 12.44
CA LEU A 317 -19.04 -11.40 11.04
C LEU A 317 -18.24 -12.70 10.85
N GLY A 318 -17.06 -12.81 11.46
CA GLY A 318 -16.26 -14.04 11.43
C GLY A 318 -16.99 -15.27 11.97
N LEU A 319 -17.80 -15.09 13.03
CA LEU A 319 -18.66 -16.13 13.57
C LEU A 319 -19.76 -16.53 12.57
N ALA A 320 -20.43 -15.56 11.96
CA ALA A 320 -21.45 -15.80 10.94
C ALA A 320 -20.87 -16.55 9.73
N VAL A 321 -19.71 -16.13 9.20
CA VAL A 321 -19.00 -16.82 8.11
C VAL A 321 -18.72 -18.28 8.44
N ARG A 322 -18.35 -18.57 9.69
CA ARG A 322 -18.00 -19.93 10.15
C ARG A 322 -19.23 -20.81 10.32
N THR A 323 -20.33 -20.26 10.80
CA THR A 323 -21.48 -21.04 11.26
C THR A 323 -22.65 -21.10 10.25
N MET A 324 -22.81 -20.07 9.42
CA MET A 324 -23.90 -20.01 8.43
C MET A 324 -23.43 -20.58 7.08
N LYS A 325 -23.40 -21.91 6.99
CA LYS A 325 -22.99 -22.68 5.80
C LYS A 325 -24.17 -23.47 5.24
N GLU A 326 -24.03 -23.94 4.01
CA GLU A 326 -24.97 -24.85 3.37
C GLU A 326 -26.44 -24.43 3.49
N GLN A 327 -27.26 -25.17 4.21
CA GLN A 327 -28.70 -24.88 4.41
C GLN A 327 -28.96 -23.51 5.06
N ASN A 328 -27.96 -22.93 5.75
CA ASN A 328 -28.05 -21.62 6.37
C ASN A 328 -27.39 -20.50 5.53
N ALA A 329 -26.97 -20.78 4.30
CA ALA A 329 -26.29 -19.77 3.45
C ALA A 329 -27.17 -18.54 3.17
N TRP A 330 -28.49 -18.72 3.03
CA TRP A 330 -29.45 -17.62 2.87
C TRP A 330 -29.46 -16.67 4.09
N ARG A 331 -29.30 -17.24 5.32
CA ARG A 331 -29.20 -16.43 6.55
C ARG A 331 -27.95 -15.60 6.57
N PHE A 332 -26.83 -16.15 6.03
CA PHE A 332 -25.60 -15.36 5.90
C PHE A 332 -25.77 -14.19 4.95
N TYR A 333 -26.41 -14.38 3.80
CA TYR A 333 -26.67 -13.32 2.83
C TYR A 333 -27.47 -12.16 3.46
N ASP A 334 -28.62 -12.49 4.11
CA ASP A 334 -29.46 -11.51 4.79
C ASP A 334 -28.71 -10.82 5.95
N PHE A 335 -28.00 -11.60 6.77
CA PHE A 335 -27.18 -11.08 7.85
C PHE A 335 -26.11 -10.11 7.34
N PHE A 336 -25.33 -10.51 6.33
CA PHE A 336 -24.19 -9.75 5.82
C PHE A 336 -24.63 -8.42 5.20
N ARG A 337 -25.75 -8.43 4.48
CA ARG A 337 -26.37 -7.22 3.94
C ARG A 337 -26.74 -6.22 5.07
N ARG A 338 -27.38 -6.70 6.13
CA ARG A 338 -27.79 -5.86 7.29
C ARG A 338 -26.64 -5.53 8.22
N TRP A 339 -25.60 -6.38 8.27
CA TRP A 339 -24.36 -6.11 8.99
C TRP A 339 -23.65 -4.87 8.45
N ASN A 340 -23.96 -4.47 7.25
CA ASN A 340 -23.40 -3.38 6.46
C ASN A 340 -21.92 -3.60 6.08
N PRO A 341 -21.64 -4.15 4.89
CA PRO A 341 -20.29 -4.43 4.40
C PRO A 341 -19.36 -3.22 4.31
N GLU A 342 -19.88 -1.97 4.29
CA GLU A 342 -19.08 -0.75 4.37
C GLU A 342 -18.31 -0.65 5.70
N LYS A 343 -18.77 -1.38 6.74
CA LYS A 343 -18.09 -1.48 8.04
C LYS A 343 -16.92 -2.47 8.06
N LEU A 344 -16.53 -3.06 6.91
CA LEU A 344 -15.30 -3.83 6.78
C LEU A 344 -14.09 -2.91 7.01
N ARG A 345 -13.33 -3.18 8.04
CA ARG A 345 -12.14 -2.41 8.42
C ARG A 345 -10.97 -2.76 7.50
N THR A 346 -9.96 -1.89 7.42
CA THR A 346 -8.73 -2.17 6.68
C THR A 346 -8.07 -3.50 7.09
N ALA A 347 -8.11 -3.83 8.40
CA ALA A 347 -7.59 -5.11 8.91
C ALA A 347 -8.36 -6.33 8.38
N ASP A 348 -9.66 -6.18 8.10
CA ASP A 348 -10.49 -7.28 7.62
C ASP A 348 -10.18 -7.68 6.16
N TRP A 349 -9.41 -6.86 5.43
CA TRP A 349 -8.86 -7.11 4.09
C TRP A 349 -7.44 -7.66 4.10
N GLN A 350 -6.81 -7.82 5.27
CA GLN A 350 -5.45 -8.32 5.41
C GLN A 350 -5.43 -9.79 5.84
N GLU A 351 -4.38 -10.50 5.43
CA GLU A 351 -4.14 -11.85 5.89
C GLU A 351 -3.76 -11.84 7.38
N GLU A 352 -4.27 -12.80 8.12
CA GLU A 352 -4.02 -12.96 9.55
C GLU A 352 -3.06 -14.15 9.77
N LYS A 353 -2.01 -13.93 10.54
CA LYS A 353 -1.10 -15.02 10.95
C LYS A 353 -1.62 -15.61 12.24
N GLY A 354 -1.88 -16.91 12.23
CA GLY A 354 -2.21 -17.66 13.43
C GLY A 354 -0.99 -17.94 14.31
N ASP A 355 -1.25 -18.28 15.56
CA ASP A 355 -0.21 -18.61 16.56
C ASP A 355 0.66 -19.81 16.13
N ASN A 356 0.14 -20.66 15.26
CA ASN A 356 0.83 -21.80 14.64
C ASN A 356 1.67 -21.44 13.40
N GLY A 357 1.73 -20.13 13.03
CA GLY A 357 2.42 -19.65 11.84
C GLY A 357 1.66 -19.83 10.52
N GLU A 358 0.46 -20.38 10.53
CA GLU A 358 -0.40 -20.47 9.36
C GLU A 358 -0.97 -19.09 9.00
N THR A 359 -1.09 -18.84 7.69
CA THR A 359 -1.70 -17.62 7.17
C THR A 359 -3.15 -17.87 6.81
N TYR A 360 -4.05 -17.13 7.43
CA TYR A 360 -5.47 -17.19 7.15
C TYR A 360 -5.90 -16.13 6.15
N LYS A 361 -6.75 -16.52 5.20
CA LYS A 361 -7.34 -15.56 4.25
C LYS A 361 -8.08 -14.44 4.97
N PRO A 362 -8.09 -13.23 4.42
CA PRO A 362 -8.82 -12.08 4.96
C PRO A 362 -10.28 -12.39 5.26
N LEU A 363 -10.83 -11.77 6.31
CA LEU A 363 -12.24 -11.94 6.69
C LEU A 363 -13.18 -11.50 5.54
N ALA A 364 -12.86 -10.40 4.87
CA ALA A 364 -13.61 -9.92 3.72
C ALA A 364 -13.69 -10.96 2.60
N VAL A 365 -12.56 -11.59 2.25
CA VAL A 365 -12.50 -12.65 1.22
C VAL A 365 -13.35 -13.85 1.61
N LYS A 366 -13.29 -14.28 2.88
CA LYS A 366 -14.13 -15.38 3.40
C LYS A 366 -15.61 -15.02 3.33
N SER A 367 -15.97 -13.75 3.63
CA SER A 367 -17.35 -13.26 3.58
C SER A 367 -17.87 -13.24 2.15
N LEU A 368 -17.10 -12.70 1.19
CA LEU A 368 -17.46 -12.68 -0.23
C LEU A 368 -17.64 -14.10 -0.80
N LYS A 369 -16.76 -15.03 -0.43
CA LYS A 369 -16.90 -16.44 -0.81
C LYS A 369 -18.23 -17.01 -0.27
N ARG A 370 -18.58 -16.70 0.98
CA ARG A 370 -19.82 -17.18 1.60
C ARG A 370 -21.07 -16.59 0.93
N VAL A 371 -21.02 -15.30 0.57
CA VAL A 371 -22.10 -14.65 -0.21
C VAL A 371 -22.29 -15.34 -1.55
N LYS A 372 -21.21 -15.62 -2.29
CA LYS A 372 -21.30 -16.34 -3.56
C LYS A 372 -21.98 -17.70 -3.41
N GLU A 373 -21.58 -18.49 -2.41
CA GLU A 373 -22.21 -19.78 -2.12
C GLU A 373 -23.72 -19.64 -1.79
N ALA A 374 -24.10 -18.53 -1.15
CA ALA A 374 -25.52 -18.24 -0.88
C ALA A 374 -26.28 -17.91 -2.17
N LEU A 375 -25.70 -17.08 -3.05
CA LEU A 375 -26.30 -16.68 -4.32
C LEU A 375 -26.59 -17.84 -5.28
N GLU A 376 -25.85 -18.94 -5.19
CA GLU A 376 -26.07 -20.15 -5.99
C GLU A 376 -27.37 -20.85 -5.63
N ASN A 377 -27.92 -20.59 -4.42
CA ASN A 377 -29.09 -21.28 -3.86
C ASN A 377 -30.30 -20.36 -3.63
N LEU A 378 -30.18 -19.05 -3.89
CA LEU A 378 -31.24 -18.08 -3.70
C LEU A 378 -31.96 -17.79 -5.03
N SER A 379 -33.29 -17.60 -4.97
CA SER A 379 -34.04 -17.08 -6.10
C SER A 379 -33.79 -15.56 -6.24
N ASP A 380 -34.05 -15.01 -7.43
CA ASP A 380 -33.90 -13.59 -7.69
C ASP A 380 -34.75 -12.71 -6.77
N GLU A 381 -35.96 -13.17 -6.40
CA GLU A 381 -36.82 -12.51 -5.42
C GLU A 381 -36.18 -12.44 -4.01
N GLN A 382 -35.52 -13.52 -3.60
CA GLN A 382 -34.82 -13.59 -2.30
C GLN A 382 -33.55 -12.73 -2.25
N MET A 383 -32.90 -12.57 -3.39
CA MET A 383 -31.68 -11.73 -3.49
C MET A 383 -32.01 -10.25 -3.44
N GLY A 384 -33.14 -9.84 -4.04
CA GLY A 384 -33.56 -8.44 -4.16
C GLY A 384 -32.57 -7.61 -4.97
N ASP A 385 -32.40 -6.34 -4.60
CA ASP A 385 -31.40 -5.47 -5.24
C ASP A 385 -29.98 -5.95 -4.96
N LEU A 386 -29.21 -6.13 -6.05
CA LEU A 386 -27.81 -6.60 -6.03
C LEU A 386 -26.78 -5.47 -6.25
N GLN A 387 -27.21 -4.22 -6.42
CA GLN A 387 -26.29 -3.13 -6.72
C GLN A 387 -25.24 -2.95 -5.61
N TRP A 388 -25.66 -2.99 -4.33
CA TRP A 388 -24.75 -2.91 -3.19
C TRP A 388 -23.63 -3.97 -3.23
N LEU A 389 -23.95 -5.16 -3.74
CA LEU A 389 -23.00 -6.26 -3.83
C LEU A 389 -22.03 -6.06 -5.00
N ILE A 390 -22.51 -5.54 -6.12
CA ILE A 390 -21.66 -5.13 -7.26
C ILE A 390 -20.64 -4.07 -6.81
N ASP A 391 -21.09 -3.09 -6.03
CA ASP A 391 -20.23 -2.03 -5.49
C ASP A 391 -19.21 -2.60 -4.52
N LEU A 392 -19.62 -3.51 -3.64
CA LEU A 392 -18.72 -4.22 -2.73
C LEU A 392 -17.65 -5.05 -3.47
N TYR A 393 -18.02 -5.76 -4.55
CA TYR A 393 -17.03 -6.44 -5.39
C TYR A 393 -16.12 -5.46 -6.12
N GLY A 394 -16.60 -4.24 -6.43
CA GLY A 394 -15.75 -3.15 -6.90
C GLY A 394 -14.65 -2.81 -5.89
N ILE A 395 -15.02 -2.58 -4.63
CA ILE A 395 -14.07 -2.35 -3.52
C ILE A 395 -13.12 -3.55 -3.33
N ALA A 396 -13.64 -4.77 -3.42
CA ALA A 396 -12.82 -5.98 -3.29
C ALA A 396 -11.74 -6.08 -4.37
N ILE A 397 -12.06 -5.72 -5.60
CA ILE A 397 -11.13 -5.69 -6.74
C ILE A 397 -10.04 -4.62 -6.52
N GLU A 398 -10.40 -3.45 -5.98
CA GLU A 398 -9.42 -2.41 -5.65
C GLU A 398 -8.46 -2.85 -4.52
N LYS A 399 -8.98 -3.52 -3.50
CA LYS A 399 -8.19 -3.99 -2.35
C LYS A 399 -7.34 -5.21 -2.66
N ILE A 400 -7.83 -6.09 -3.55
CA ILE A 400 -7.20 -7.36 -3.93
C ILE A 400 -7.29 -7.52 -5.46
N PRO A 401 -6.50 -6.75 -6.23
CA PRO A 401 -6.60 -6.70 -7.69
C PRO A 401 -6.22 -8.01 -8.41
N ASP A 402 -5.50 -8.90 -7.72
CA ASP A 402 -5.06 -10.18 -8.28
C ASP A 402 -6.07 -11.33 -8.07
N ASP A 403 -7.21 -11.07 -7.44
CA ASP A 403 -8.27 -12.06 -7.25
C ASP A 403 -9.26 -12.05 -8.42
N ASP A 404 -8.96 -12.84 -9.45
CA ASP A 404 -9.81 -12.98 -10.64
C ASP A 404 -11.22 -13.50 -10.32
N TRP A 405 -11.42 -14.17 -9.19
CA TRP A 405 -12.75 -14.63 -8.75
C TRP A 405 -13.68 -13.49 -8.38
N ASN A 406 -13.15 -12.43 -7.76
CA ASN A 406 -13.94 -11.24 -7.47
C ASN A 406 -14.38 -10.54 -8.77
N ILE A 407 -13.48 -10.42 -9.73
CA ILE A 407 -13.75 -9.84 -11.04
C ILE A 407 -14.84 -10.63 -11.78
N ARG A 408 -14.70 -11.96 -11.82
CA ARG A 408 -15.69 -12.87 -12.43
C ARG A 408 -17.05 -12.78 -11.74
N THR A 409 -17.07 -12.79 -10.40
CA THR A 409 -18.35 -12.71 -9.67
C THR A 409 -19.04 -11.37 -9.92
N LYS A 410 -18.32 -10.27 -10.00
CA LYS A 410 -18.87 -8.97 -10.39
C LYS A 410 -19.54 -9.03 -11.75
N ALA A 411 -18.89 -9.66 -12.77
CA ALA A 411 -19.47 -9.83 -14.09
C ALA A 411 -20.77 -10.66 -14.08
N LEU A 412 -20.79 -11.77 -13.33
CA LEU A 412 -22.00 -12.59 -13.17
C LEU A 412 -23.15 -11.81 -12.49
N LEU A 413 -22.85 -10.94 -11.54
CA LEU A 413 -23.87 -10.09 -10.91
C LEU A 413 -24.43 -9.06 -11.88
N HIS A 414 -23.59 -8.43 -12.71
CA HIS A 414 -24.06 -7.52 -13.78
C HIS A 414 -24.99 -8.25 -14.76
N LEU A 415 -24.65 -9.48 -15.19
CA LEU A 415 -25.52 -10.28 -16.02
C LEU A 415 -26.89 -10.53 -15.36
N ARG A 416 -26.87 -10.85 -14.08
CA ARG A 416 -28.09 -11.20 -13.31
C ARG A 416 -29.07 -10.04 -13.20
N ILE A 417 -28.59 -8.81 -13.16
CA ILE A 417 -29.41 -7.60 -13.14
C ILE A 417 -29.66 -6.99 -14.53
N GLY A 418 -29.27 -7.71 -15.61
CA GLY A 418 -29.52 -7.29 -16.99
C GLY A 418 -28.55 -6.24 -17.54
N GLN A 419 -27.45 -5.95 -16.84
CA GLN A 419 -26.39 -5.04 -17.29
C GLN A 419 -25.36 -5.81 -18.15
N GLN A 420 -25.80 -6.16 -19.36
CA GLN A 420 -24.98 -6.99 -20.28
C GLN A 420 -23.73 -6.26 -20.78
N ALA A 421 -23.78 -4.95 -20.99
CA ALA A 421 -22.65 -4.18 -21.49
C ALA A 421 -21.48 -4.16 -20.49
N GLU A 422 -21.78 -3.93 -19.20
CA GLU A 422 -20.81 -3.92 -18.11
C GLU A 422 -20.18 -5.31 -17.93
N ALA A 423 -21.00 -6.35 -17.99
CA ALA A 423 -20.52 -7.74 -17.93
C ALA A 423 -19.60 -8.06 -19.10
N LYS A 424 -19.96 -7.65 -20.33
CA LYS A 424 -19.17 -7.84 -21.56
C LYS A 424 -17.78 -7.21 -21.42
N ASP A 425 -17.69 -5.98 -20.93
CA ASP A 425 -16.40 -5.29 -20.73
C ASP A 425 -15.50 -6.01 -19.73
N ILE A 426 -16.10 -6.58 -18.68
CA ILE A 426 -15.35 -7.36 -17.69
C ILE A 426 -14.87 -8.67 -18.31
N TYR A 427 -15.74 -9.40 -19.04
CA TYR A 427 -15.35 -10.66 -19.67
C TYR A 427 -14.32 -10.49 -20.77
N LYS A 428 -14.35 -9.40 -21.57
CA LYS A 428 -13.27 -9.07 -22.52
C LYS A 428 -11.91 -9.03 -21.79
N LYS A 429 -11.82 -8.33 -20.65
CA LYS A 429 -10.59 -8.24 -19.85
C LYS A 429 -10.19 -9.60 -19.26
N LEU A 430 -11.16 -10.39 -18.81
CA LEU A 430 -10.90 -11.74 -18.30
C LEU A 430 -10.39 -12.67 -19.39
N CYS A 431 -10.95 -12.63 -20.60
CA CYS A 431 -10.45 -13.39 -21.77
C CYS A 431 -9.01 -13.04 -22.11
N MET A 432 -8.61 -11.76 -22.00
CA MET A 432 -7.22 -11.34 -22.23
C MET A 432 -6.27 -11.92 -21.16
N LYS A 433 -6.70 -11.97 -19.91
CA LYS A 433 -5.88 -12.41 -18.77
C LYS A 433 -5.89 -13.93 -18.59
N LYS A 434 -7.04 -14.55 -18.82
CA LYS A 434 -7.36 -15.97 -18.54
C LYS A 434 -8.02 -16.70 -19.72
N GLY A 435 -7.68 -16.35 -20.92
CA GLY A 435 -8.30 -16.93 -22.13
C GLY A 435 -8.06 -18.43 -22.34
N GLU A 436 -7.30 -19.09 -21.48
CA GLU A 436 -7.15 -20.57 -21.46
C GLU A 436 -8.21 -21.26 -20.60
N GLU A 437 -9.02 -20.49 -19.85
CA GLU A 437 -10.03 -21.03 -18.94
C GLU A 437 -11.39 -21.12 -19.65
N TYR A 438 -11.88 -22.34 -19.86
CA TYR A 438 -13.09 -22.63 -20.62
C TYR A 438 -14.35 -21.93 -20.09
N TYR A 439 -14.49 -21.82 -18.78
CA TYR A 439 -15.67 -21.22 -18.14
C TYR A 439 -15.81 -19.72 -18.42
N ILE A 440 -14.70 -19.01 -18.67
CA ILE A 440 -14.76 -17.58 -19.02
C ILE A 440 -15.44 -17.40 -20.38
N TRP A 441 -15.11 -18.22 -21.36
CA TRP A 441 -15.74 -18.18 -22.67
C TRP A 441 -17.21 -18.57 -22.65
N SER A 442 -17.55 -19.58 -21.85
CA SER A 442 -18.93 -20.02 -21.65
C SER A 442 -19.80 -18.91 -21.03
N GLU A 443 -19.30 -18.24 -19.98
CA GLU A 443 -20.02 -17.14 -19.33
C GLU A 443 -20.06 -15.87 -20.18
N PHE A 444 -19.04 -15.65 -21.00
CA PHE A 444 -19.04 -14.55 -21.97
C PHE A 444 -20.12 -14.73 -23.03
N ALA A 445 -20.42 -15.96 -23.42
CA ALA A 445 -21.54 -16.24 -24.32
C ALA A 445 -22.87 -15.67 -23.80
N ASP A 446 -23.08 -15.68 -22.47
CA ASP A 446 -24.31 -15.16 -21.86
C ASP A 446 -24.44 -13.64 -21.98
N CYS A 447 -23.32 -12.93 -22.21
CA CYS A 447 -23.32 -11.47 -22.42
C CYS A 447 -23.68 -11.06 -23.87
N CYS A 448 -23.78 -12.01 -24.80
CA CYS A 448 -23.97 -11.74 -26.22
C CYS A 448 -25.44 -11.96 -26.62
N GLU A 449 -25.98 -11.14 -27.48
CA GLU A 449 -27.31 -11.35 -28.08
C GLU A 449 -27.23 -12.14 -29.38
N ASP A 450 -26.17 -11.92 -30.17
CA ASP A 450 -25.92 -12.60 -31.41
C ASP A 450 -25.70 -14.10 -31.23
N VAL A 451 -26.48 -14.91 -31.91
CA VAL A 451 -26.47 -16.37 -31.77
C VAL A 451 -25.18 -16.98 -32.37
N ASP A 452 -24.65 -16.43 -33.46
CA ASP A 452 -23.41 -16.94 -34.06
C ASP A 452 -22.21 -16.65 -33.17
N VAL A 453 -22.16 -15.47 -32.52
CA VAL A 453 -21.14 -15.15 -31.49
C VAL A 453 -21.26 -16.05 -30.27
N LYS A 454 -22.50 -16.36 -29.83
CA LYS A 454 -22.71 -17.32 -28.72
C LYS A 454 -22.16 -18.70 -29.09
N ILE A 455 -22.48 -19.18 -30.26
CA ILE A 455 -21.96 -20.47 -30.76
C ILE A 455 -20.44 -20.45 -30.79
N ALA A 456 -19.83 -19.38 -31.26
CA ALA A 456 -18.39 -19.26 -31.35
C ALA A 456 -17.73 -19.34 -29.95
N PHE A 457 -18.26 -18.65 -28.94
CA PHE A 457 -17.75 -18.70 -27.59
C PHE A 457 -17.93 -20.07 -26.94
N LEU A 458 -19.07 -20.71 -27.11
CA LEU A 458 -19.31 -22.05 -26.57
C LEU A 458 -18.40 -23.09 -27.26
N CYS A 459 -18.18 -22.98 -28.57
CA CYS A 459 -17.22 -23.80 -29.30
C CYS A 459 -15.79 -23.60 -28.76
N LYS A 460 -15.39 -22.34 -28.49
CA LYS A 460 -14.09 -22.03 -27.91
C LYS A 460 -13.96 -22.66 -26.52
N ALA A 461 -14.98 -22.56 -25.66
CA ALA A 461 -15.00 -23.17 -24.34
C ALA A 461 -14.79 -24.70 -24.42
N LEU A 462 -15.54 -25.39 -25.29
CA LEU A 462 -15.43 -26.83 -25.50
C LEU A 462 -14.11 -27.28 -26.12
N SER A 463 -13.42 -26.39 -26.84
CA SER A 463 -12.09 -26.67 -27.39
C SER A 463 -11.00 -26.66 -26.29
N LEU A 464 -11.20 -25.91 -25.18
CA LEU A 464 -10.24 -25.72 -24.11
C LEU A 464 -10.32 -26.80 -23.04
N GLU A 465 -11.52 -27.31 -22.73
CA GLU A 465 -11.73 -28.33 -21.68
C GLU A 465 -12.10 -29.68 -22.32
N LYS A 466 -11.42 -30.72 -21.85
CA LYS A 466 -11.64 -32.10 -22.31
C LYS A 466 -12.37 -32.97 -21.27
N ASN A 467 -12.47 -32.49 -20.03
CA ASN A 467 -13.15 -33.25 -18.97
C ASN A 467 -14.66 -33.04 -19.05
N GLU A 468 -15.34 -34.06 -19.48
CA GLU A 468 -16.79 -34.07 -19.70
C GLU A 468 -17.60 -33.77 -18.42
N ASP A 469 -17.00 -33.97 -17.25
CA ASP A 469 -17.65 -33.67 -15.96
C ASP A 469 -17.93 -32.16 -15.79
N PHE A 470 -17.19 -31.31 -16.49
CA PHE A 470 -17.31 -29.84 -16.37
C PHE A 470 -18.07 -29.18 -17.50
N ILE A 471 -18.18 -29.83 -18.67
CA ILE A 471 -18.67 -29.18 -19.89
C ILE A 471 -20.10 -29.57 -20.29
N GLY A 472 -20.77 -30.44 -19.54
CA GLY A 472 -22.11 -30.92 -19.90
C GLY A 472 -23.13 -29.82 -20.13
N LYS A 473 -23.18 -28.78 -19.23
CA LYS A 473 -24.07 -27.64 -19.39
C LYS A 473 -23.72 -26.79 -20.62
N ILE A 474 -22.43 -26.68 -20.95
CA ILE A 474 -21.95 -25.94 -22.13
C ILE A 474 -22.41 -26.65 -23.41
N ARG A 475 -22.31 -27.99 -23.45
CA ARG A 475 -22.83 -28.79 -24.58
C ARG A 475 -24.32 -28.59 -24.79
N LEU A 476 -25.08 -28.63 -23.70
CA LEU A 476 -26.53 -28.46 -23.76
C LEU A 476 -26.87 -27.04 -24.29
N GLU A 477 -26.16 -26.02 -23.84
CA GLU A 477 -26.37 -24.66 -24.32
C GLU A 477 -25.97 -24.49 -25.81
N LEU A 478 -24.83 -25.07 -26.19
CA LEU A 478 -24.43 -25.07 -27.63
C LEU A 478 -25.49 -25.76 -28.49
N ALA A 479 -26.02 -26.88 -28.05
CA ALA A 479 -27.10 -27.58 -28.79
C ALA A 479 -28.33 -26.67 -28.98
N ARG A 480 -28.75 -25.93 -27.93
CA ARG A 480 -29.88 -24.97 -28.06
C ARG A 480 -29.59 -23.88 -29.09
N GLN A 481 -28.36 -23.32 -29.08
CA GLN A 481 -28.01 -22.26 -30.03
C GLN A 481 -27.90 -22.80 -31.46
N LEU A 482 -27.34 -24.02 -31.63
CA LEU A 482 -27.26 -24.69 -32.96
C LEU A 482 -28.66 -24.99 -33.55
N ILE A 483 -29.64 -25.37 -32.71
CA ILE A 483 -31.02 -25.56 -33.12
C ILE A 483 -31.64 -24.26 -33.65
N LYS A 484 -31.37 -23.12 -32.99
CA LYS A 484 -31.86 -21.81 -33.44
C LYS A 484 -31.38 -21.44 -34.82
N VAL A 485 -30.13 -21.79 -35.15
CA VAL A 485 -29.55 -21.55 -36.50
C VAL A 485 -29.73 -22.74 -37.46
N LYS A 486 -30.58 -23.71 -37.07
CA LYS A 486 -30.94 -24.88 -37.92
C LYS A 486 -29.75 -25.81 -38.24
N LYS A 487 -28.68 -25.80 -37.46
CA LYS A 487 -27.57 -26.74 -37.56
C LYS A 487 -27.90 -28.00 -36.75
N TYR A 488 -29.00 -28.69 -37.13
CA TYR A 488 -29.58 -29.79 -36.35
C TYR A 488 -28.63 -30.98 -36.21
N ALA A 489 -27.95 -31.37 -37.27
CA ALA A 489 -27.00 -32.48 -37.27
C ALA A 489 -25.85 -32.26 -36.24
N ASN A 490 -25.34 -31.05 -36.12
CA ASN A 490 -24.33 -30.69 -35.11
C ASN A 490 -24.94 -30.66 -33.70
N ALA A 491 -26.19 -30.16 -33.57
CA ALA A 491 -26.87 -30.18 -32.26
C ALA A 491 -27.05 -31.60 -31.71
N VAL A 492 -27.40 -32.54 -32.61
CA VAL A 492 -27.54 -33.97 -32.24
C VAL A 492 -26.21 -34.54 -31.68
N VAL A 493 -25.07 -34.18 -32.24
CA VAL A 493 -23.76 -34.57 -31.72
C VAL A 493 -23.58 -34.15 -30.24
N GLU A 494 -23.86 -32.85 -29.95
CA GLU A 494 -23.71 -32.36 -28.57
C GLU A 494 -24.68 -32.99 -27.57
N LEU A 495 -25.94 -33.19 -28.00
CA LEU A 495 -26.96 -33.84 -27.22
C LEU A 495 -26.61 -35.31 -26.94
N ASN A 496 -26.09 -36.06 -27.94
CA ASN A 496 -25.62 -37.42 -27.77
C ASN A 496 -24.48 -37.50 -26.76
N GLN A 497 -23.43 -36.69 -26.90
CA GLN A 497 -22.29 -36.65 -25.97
C GLN A 497 -22.73 -36.31 -24.54
N TYR A 498 -23.61 -35.30 -24.38
CA TYR A 498 -24.21 -34.97 -23.11
C TYR A 498 -24.95 -36.16 -22.48
N LYS A 499 -25.91 -36.77 -23.22
CA LYS A 499 -26.74 -37.85 -22.73
C LYS A 499 -25.94 -39.09 -22.39
N GLU A 500 -24.99 -39.48 -23.23
CA GLU A 500 -24.09 -40.61 -23.01
C GLU A 500 -23.27 -40.44 -21.73
N HIS A 501 -22.65 -39.27 -21.56
CA HIS A 501 -21.81 -38.99 -20.38
C HIS A 501 -22.65 -39.02 -19.09
N TYR A 502 -23.80 -38.33 -19.04
CA TYR A 502 -24.67 -38.26 -17.87
C TYR A 502 -25.25 -39.60 -17.51
N THR A 503 -25.63 -40.43 -18.54
CA THR A 503 -26.09 -41.81 -18.33
C THR A 503 -24.98 -42.66 -17.73
N LYS A 504 -23.77 -42.60 -18.26
CA LYS A 504 -22.60 -43.35 -17.76
C LYS A 504 -22.26 -42.99 -16.30
N LYS A 505 -22.44 -41.73 -15.91
CA LYS A 505 -22.20 -41.26 -14.53
C LYS A 505 -23.39 -41.49 -13.58
N GLY A 506 -24.54 -41.86 -14.09
CA GLY A 506 -25.78 -41.98 -13.29
C GLY A 506 -26.30 -40.60 -12.85
N TRP A 507 -25.95 -39.55 -13.55
CA TRP A 507 -26.39 -38.19 -13.26
C TRP A 507 -27.78 -37.95 -13.85
N ARG A 508 -28.52 -37.03 -13.22
CA ARG A 508 -29.84 -36.63 -13.73
C ARG A 508 -29.67 -35.88 -15.05
N ILE A 509 -30.31 -36.39 -16.10
CA ILE A 509 -30.41 -35.76 -17.41
C ILE A 509 -31.46 -34.63 -17.31
N ASP A 510 -31.18 -33.51 -17.91
CA ASP A 510 -32.10 -32.38 -17.95
C ASP A 510 -33.37 -32.76 -18.71
N LEU A 511 -34.54 -32.32 -18.17
CA LEU A 511 -35.84 -32.68 -18.72
C LEU A 511 -36.08 -32.16 -20.16
N GLU A 512 -35.38 -31.11 -20.55
CA GLU A 512 -35.53 -30.53 -21.88
C GLU A 512 -34.80 -31.32 -23.00
N VAL A 513 -33.85 -32.18 -22.67
CA VAL A 513 -33.00 -32.89 -23.65
C VAL A 513 -33.84 -33.65 -24.66
N ASP A 514 -34.88 -34.35 -24.23
CA ASP A 514 -35.76 -35.08 -25.15
C ASP A 514 -36.61 -34.16 -26.06
N ALA A 515 -36.95 -32.94 -25.56
CA ALA A 515 -37.62 -31.93 -26.34
C ALA A 515 -36.68 -31.33 -27.42
N LEU A 516 -35.41 -31.12 -27.06
CA LEU A 516 -34.38 -30.62 -27.98
C LEU A 516 -34.10 -31.67 -29.08
N PHE A 517 -34.01 -32.96 -28.76
CA PHE A 517 -33.91 -33.98 -29.78
C PHE A 517 -35.08 -33.96 -30.79
N LYS A 518 -36.32 -33.78 -30.30
CA LYS A 518 -37.48 -33.63 -31.18
C LYS A 518 -37.41 -32.44 -32.12
N GLN A 519 -36.84 -31.34 -31.63
CA GLN A 519 -36.61 -30.12 -32.46
C GLN A 519 -35.57 -30.35 -33.55
N CYS A 520 -34.66 -31.29 -33.40
CA CYS A 520 -33.69 -31.64 -34.43
C CYS A 520 -34.27 -32.44 -35.62
N LEU A 521 -35.58 -32.59 -35.69
CA LEU A 521 -36.30 -33.20 -36.85
C LEU A 521 -35.80 -34.59 -37.25
N SER A 522 -35.29 -35.37 -36.29
CA SER A 522 -34.70 -36.71 -36.50
C SER A 522 -33.44 -36.73 -37.41
N GLU A 523 -32.76 -35.63 -37.51
CA GLU A 523 -31.47 -35.55 -38.22
C GLU A 523 -30.42 -36.47 -37.62
N ALA A 524 -29.61 -37.09 -38.50
CA ALA A 524 -28.46 -37.88 -38.09
C ALA A 524 -27.30 -36.99 -37.64
N PRO A 525 -26.46 -37.43 -36.66
CA PRO A 525 -25.27 -36.68 -36.30
C PRO A 525 -24.31 -36.57 -37.50
N VAL A 526 -23.71 -35.44 -37.66
CA VAL A 526 -22.72 -35.14 -38.71
C VAL A 526 -21.45 -35.98 -38.55
N SER A 527 -21.09 -36.29 -37.32
CA SER A 527 -19.94 -37.11 -36.92
C SER A 527 -20.04 -37.48 -35.45
N ASP A 528 -19.10 -38.24 -34.92
CA ASP A 528 -19.07 -38.58 -33.49
C ASP A 528 -18.73 -37.31 -32.59
N LYS A 529 -18.07 -36.31 -33.19
CA LYS A 529 -17.63 -35.09 -32.48
C LYS A 529 -17.68 -33.87 -33.37
N ASN A 530 -17.95 -32.71 -32.78
CA ASN A 530 -18.02 -31.42 -33.49
C ASN A 530 -16.65 -30.69 -33.59
N GLU A 531 -15.52 -31.42 -33.61
CA GLU A 531 -14.20 -30.78 -33.60
C GLU A 531 -13.99 -29.80 -34.77
N ALA A 532 -14.50 -30.11 -35.98
CA ALA A 532 -14.43 -29.21 -37.13
C ALA A 532 -15.22 -27.90 -36.86
N LEU A 533 -16.44 -28.02 -36.32
CA LEU A 533 -17.26 -26.88 -35.96
C LEU A 533 -16.54 -26.00 -34.93
N TYR A 534 -15.87 -26.61 -33.94
CA TYR A 534 -15.14 -25.85 -32.94
C TYR A 534 -13.99 -25.07 -33.54
N VAL A 535 -13.17 -25.68 -34.41
CA VAL A 535 -12.04 -25.04 -35.07
C VAL A 535 -12.48 -23.85 -35.91
N GLU A 536 -13.57 -24.00 -36.71
CA GLU A 536 -14.14 -22.93 -37.51
C GLU A 536 -14.57 -21.71 -36.68
N ASN A 537 -15.09 -21.96 -35.47
CA ASN A 537 -15.65 -20.91 -34.62
C ASN A 537 -14.65 -20.26 -33.69
N ILE A 538 -13.46 -20.87 -33.45
CA ILE A 538 -12.44 -20.31 -32.57
C ILE A 538 -11.99 -18.92 -33.03
N SER A 539 -11.76 -18.74 -34.31
CA SER A 539 -11.31 -17.45 -34.87
C SER A 539 -12.35 -16.34 -34.68
N ILE A 540 -13.64 -16.66 -34.83
CA ILE A 540 -14.75 -15.72 -34.60
C ILE A 540 -14.79 -15.29 -33.13
N ALA A 541 -14.68 -16.24 -32.21
CA ALA A 541 -14.66 -15.96 -30.80
C ALA A 541 -13.48 -15.07 -30.38
N GLU A 542 -12.29 -15.38 -30.88
CA GLU A 542 -11.07 -14.61 -30.58
C GLU A 542 -11.08 -13.23 -31.20
N GLU A 543 -11.58 -13.10 -32.44
CA GLU A 543 -11.71 -11.82 -33.11
C GLU A 543 -12.64 -10.88 -32.33
N TYR A 544 -13.79 -11.37 -31.88
CA TYR A 544 -14.76 -10.61 -31.11
C TYR A 544 -14.21 -10.22 -29.75
N ALA A 545 -13.61 -11.18 -29.00
CA ALA A 545 -13.08 -10.91 -27.66
C ALA A 545 -11.89 -9.95 -27.67
N TYR A 546 -11.11 -9.95 -28.74
CA TYR A 546 -9.86 -9.18 -28.83
C TYR A 546 -9.92 -8.10 -29.93
N GLU A 547 -11.13 -7.66 -30.36
CA GLU A 547 -11.30 -6.67 -31.43
C GLU A 547 -10.53 -5.38 -31.19
N ASP A 548 -10.52 -4.91 -29.93
CA ASP A 548 -9.88 -3.66 -29.50
C ASP A 548 -8.35 -3.75 -29.38
N ILE A 549 -7.76 -4.95 -29.52
CA ILE A 549 -6.32 -5.15 -29.39
C ILE A 549 -5.65 -5.09 -30.76
N PRO A 550 -4.74 -4.13 -31.01
CA PRO A 550 -4.02 -4.06 -32.29
C PRO A 550 -3.02 -5.20 -32.41
N PHE A 551 -2.74 -5.58 -33.66
CA PHE A 551 -1.66 -6.49 -33.95
C PHE A 551 -0.30 -5.82 -33.77
N THR A 552 0.61 -6.54 -33.15
CA THR A 552 2.01 -6.15 -32.95
C THR A 552 2.91 -7.13 -33.68
N GLU A 553 3.78 -6.63 -34.55
CA GLU A 553 4.79 -7.45 -35.23
C GLU A 553 5.98 -7.71 -34.33
N VAL A 554 6.37 -8.96 -34.23
CA VAL A 554 7.49 -9.44 -33.42
C VAL A 554 8.29 -10.51 -34.18
N VAL A 555 9.54 -10.69 -33.80
CA VAL A 555 10.46 -11.65 -34.44
C VAL A 555 10.66 -12.86 -33.56
N LEU A 556 10.59 -14.05 -34.12
CA LEU A 556 11.01 -15.29 -33.45
C LEU A 556 12.53 -15.36 -33.40
N VAL A 557 13.09 -15.10 -32.20
CA VAL A 557 14.57 -15.05 -32.03
C VAL A 557 15.14 -16.34 -31.46
N ASP A 558 14.35 -17.12 -30.71
CA ASP A 558 14.82 -18.37 -30.11
C ASP A 558 13.71 -19.43 -30.04
N LYS A 559 14.11 -20.71 -30.09
CA LYS A 559 13.22 -21.87 -30.06
C LYS A 559 13.92 -23.02 -29.33
N TRP A 560 13.24 -23.59 -28.33
CA TRP A 560 13.75 -24.74 -27.57
C TRP A 560 12.63 -25.67 -27.11
N LYS A 561 12.97 -26.87 -26.72
CA LYS A 561 12.03 -27.80 -26.05
C LYS A 561 12.22 -27.73 -24.55
N ASN A 562 11.11 -27.63 -23.82
CA ASN A 562 11.12 -27.74 -22.37
C ASN A 562 11.23 -29.21 -21.91
N GLU A 563 11.37 -29.45 -20.59
CA GLU A 563 11.46 -30.77 -19.98
C GLU A 563 10.26 -31.69 -20.31
N LYS A 564 9.09 -31.12 -20.60
CA LYS A 564 7.88 -31.84 -21.00
C LYS A 564 7.79 -32.07 -22.51
N GLY A 565 8.86 -31.81 -23.28
CA GLY A 565 8.92 -31.97 -24.72
C GLY A 565 8.13 -30.92 -25.53
N LYS A 566 7.57 -29.90 -24.87
CA LYS A 566 6.84 -28.82 -25.53
C LYS A 566 7.79 -27.81 -26.16
N THR A 567 7.54 -27.43 -27.42
CA THR A 567 8.36 -26.42 -28.09
C THR A 567 7.95 -25.03 -27.63
N ILE A 568 8.89 -24.33 -27.04
CA ILE A 568 8.74 -22.92 -26.61
C ILE A 568 9.46 -22.03 -27.61
N MET A 569 8.85 -20.95 -27.97
CA MET A 569 9.36 -19.94 -28.89
C MET A 569 9.42 -18.60 -28.19
N PHE A 570 10.52 -17.88 -28.39
CA PHE A 570 10.75 -16.57 -27.75
C PHE A 570 10.70 -15.49 -28.82
N PHE A 571 9.80 -14.53 -28.59
CA PHE A 571 9.52 -13.43 -29.50
C PHE A 571 9.92 -12.10 -28.88
N VAL A 572 10.39 -11.18 -29.73
CA VAL A 572 10.79 -9.83 -29.33
C VAL A 572 10.41 -8.81 -30.40
N ASP A 573 10.26 -7.54 -29.98
CA ASP A 573 10.29 -6.38 -30.87
C ASP A 573 11.66 -5.68 -30.80
N ASP A 574 11.77 -4.54 -31.47
CA ASP A 574 12.97 -3.69 -31.43
C ASP A 574 13.06 -2.81 -30.18
N LYS A 575 12.05 -2.78 -29.32
CA LYS A 575 11.93 -1.86 -28.17
C LYS A 575 11.97 -2.59 -26.85
N THR A 576 10.82 -3.09 -26.41
CA THR A 576 10.66 -3.59 -25.04
C THR A 576 9.78 -4.83 -24.92
N ILE A 577 9.15 -5.26 -26.00
CA ILE A 577 8.25 -6.40 -25.98
C ILE A 577 9.09 -7.68 -26.01
N GLU A 578 8.90 -8.50 -25.00
CA GLU A 578 9.44 -9.85 -24.94
C GLU A 578 8.40 -10.81 -24.35
N PHE A 579 8.21 -11.95 -24.97
CA PHE A 579 7.34 -13.00 -24.43
C PHE A 579 7.66 -14.37 -25.02
N VAL A 580 7.07 -15.39 -24.42
CA VAL A 580 7.12 -16.75 -24.95
C VAL A 580 5.75 -17.19 -25.42
N ALA A 581 5.74 -17.95 -26.51
CA ALA A 581 4.55 -18.68 -26.96
C ALA A 581 4.94 -20.14 -27.27
N ASP A 582 3.97 -21.03 -27.33
CA ASP A 582 4.21 -22.42 -27.58
C ASP A 582 3.28 -22.97 -28.70
N ASN A 583 3.74 -24.04 -29.31
CA ASN A 583 3.04 -24.67 -30.45
C ASN A 583 1.81 -25.50 -30.04
N LYS A 584 1.56 -25.71 -28.75
CA LYS A 584 0.32 -26.35 -28.27
C LYS A 584 -0.83 -25.36 -28.25
N ARG A 585 -0.55 -24.14 -27.73
CA ARG A 585 -1.53 -23.04 -27.69
C ARG A 585 -1.74 -22.44 -29.09
N PHE A 586 -0.67 -22.30 -29.87
CA PHE A 586 -0.72 -21.73 -31.21
C PHE A 586 -0.17 -22.75 -32.23
N PRO A 587 -1.01 -23.67 -32.73
CA PRO A 587 -0.56 -24.72 -33.66
C PRO A 587 0.12 -24.17 -34.93
N ILE A 588 -0.26 -22.97 -35.38
CA ILE A 588 0.33 -22.29 -36.53
C ILE A 588 1.83 -22.02 -36.36
N LEU A 589 2.33 -21.95 -35.12
CA LEU A 589 3.76 -21.73 -34.84
C LEU A 589 4.63 -22.99 -35.03
N ARG A 590 4.04 -24.17 -35.32
CA ARG A 590 4.78 -25.46 -35.33
C ARG A 590 6.00 -25.39 -36.25
N ASP A 591 5.81 -24.83 -37.44
CA ASP A 591 6.83 -24.78 -38.49
C ASP A 591 7.63 -23.45 -38.47
N GLY A 592 7.39 -22.60 -37.46
CA GLY A 592 8.10 -21.35 -37.33
C GLY A 592 9.61 -21.53 -37.21
N HIS A 593 10.39 -20.68 -37.91
CA HIS A 593 11.87 -20.66 -37.84
C HIS A 593 12.40 -19.34 -37.32
N LYS A 594 13.65 -19.35 -36.84
CA LYS A 594 14.26 -18.13 -36.28
C LYS A 594 14.40 -17.06 -37.37
N GLY A 595 13.99 -15.85 -37.02
CA GLY A 595 13.97 -14.70 -37.91
C GLY A 595 12.60 -14.37 -38.48
N GLN A 596 11.70 -15.32 -38.51
CA GLN A 596 10.36 -15.14 -39.02
C GLN A 596 9.58 -14.10 -38.22
N VAL A 597 8.92 -13.21 -38.94
CA VAL A 597 8.09 -12.14 -38.33
C VAL A 597 6.66 -12.63 -38.19
N TRP A 598 6.10 -12.40 -37.02
CA TRP A 598 4.76 -12.81 -36.63
C TRP A 598 3.95 -11.61 -36.15
N LYS A 599 2.66 -11.60 -36.40
CA LYS A 599 1.68 -10.67 -35.88
C LYS A 599 0.96 -11.31 -34.69
N PHE A 600 1.04 -10.67 -33.54
CA PHE A 600 0.30 -11.09 -32.35
C PHE A 600 -0.60 -9.98 -31.85
N LYS A 601 -1.79 -10.33 -31.37
CA LYS A 601 -2.51 -9.51 -30.40
C LYS A 601 -1.94 -9.81 -29.02
N LEU A 602 -1.49 -8.77 -28.31
CA LEU A 602 -0.79 -8.91 -27.02
C LEU A 602 -1.54 -8.18 -25.91
N TYR A 603 -1.84 -8.88 -24.84
CA TYR A 603 -2.35 -8.27 -23.62
C TYR A 603 -1.19 -7.84 -22.72
N LYS A 604 -1.14 -6.55 -22.39
CA LYS A 604 -0.15 -5.98 -21.47
C LYS A 604 -0.65 -6.16 -20.04
N ASN A 605 -0.10 -7.13 -19.32
CA ASN A 605 -0.43 -7.40 -17.93
C ASN A 605 0.60 -6.75 -17.01
N GLU A 606 0.15 -5.79 -16.20
CA GLU A 606 0.98 -5.09 -15.20
C GLU A 606 0.85 -5.80 -13.86
N ILE A 607 1.95 -6.40 -13.40
CA ILE A 607 2.02 -7.15 -12.15
C ILE A 607 2.85 -6.35 -11.15
N ILE A 608 2.27 -6.03 -9.99
CA ILE A 608 3.00 -5.40 -8.89
C ILE A 608 3.71 -6.50 -8.11
N ARG A 609 5.03 -6.54 -8.19
CA ARG A 609 5.85 -7.43 -7.36
C ARG A 609 6.36 -6.70 -6.13
N THR A 610 6.25 -7.36 -4.99
CA THR A 610 6.89 -6.92 -3.75
C THR A 610 8.25 -7.58 -3.63
N ILE A 611 9.31 -6.79 -3.72
CA ILE A 611 10.70 -7.26 -3.55
C ILE A 611 11.01 -7.20 -2.05
N PRO A 612 11.33 -8.34 -1.41
CA PRO A 612 11.75 -8.35 -0.01
C PRO A 612 12.98 -7.46 0.19
N SER A 613 12.97 -6.63 1.21
CA SER A 613 14.13 -5.85 1.58
C SER A 613 15.23 -6.75 2.15
N SER A 614 16.47 -6.45 1.85
CA SER A 614 17.65 -7.14 2.43
C SER A 614 17.83 -6.86 3.92
N PHE A 615 17.12 -5.86 4.45
CA PHE A 615 17.21 -5.43 5.85
C PHE A 615 15.81 -5.39 6.47
N SER A 616 15.64 -5.97 7.67
CA SER A 616 14.37 -6.11 8.37
C SER A 616 13.67 -4.78 8.74
N TRP A 617 14.41 -3.66 8.71
CA TRP A 617 13.91 -2.31 9.02
C TRP A 617 13.50 -1.50 7.79
N GLN A 618 13.78 -1.98 6.57
CA GLN A 618 13.34 -1.32 5.33
C GLN A 618 12.03 -1.93 4.83
N GLN A 619 11.11 -1.07 4.43
CA GLN A 619 9.86 -1.53 3.80
C GLN A 619 10.16 -2.22 2.45
N PRO A 620 9.44 -3.29 2.12
CA PRO A 620 9.58 -3.97 0.83
C PRO A 620 9.30 -2.99 -0.32
N LYS A 621 10.17 -3.00 -1.33
CA LYS A 621 10.00 -2.17 -2.53
C LYS A 621 8.95 -2.81 -3.44
N LYS A 622 7.97 -2.02 -3.88
CA LYS A 622 7.02 -2.44 -4.91
C LYS A 622 7.56 -2.05 -6.29
N GLU A 623 7.60 -2.99 -7.20
CA GLU A 623 8.00 -2.78 -8.60
C GLU A 623 6.89 -3.26 -9.54
N THR A 624 6.54 -2.44 -10.52
CA THR A 624 5.59 -2.84 -11.56
C THR A 624 6.33 -3.57 -12.67
N VAL A 625 6.04 -4.84 -12.86
CA VAL A 625 6.59 -5.67 -13.95
C VAL A 625 5.54 -5.85 -15.04
N ILE A 626 5.89 -5.49 -16.26
CA ILE A 626 5.03 -5.70 -17.43
C ILE A 626 5.29 -7.10 -17.98
N LYS A 627 4.23 -7.88 -18.14
CA LYS A 627 4.24 -9.18 -18.80
C LYS A 627 3.30 -9.16 -20.01
N TYR A 628 3.80 -9.48 -21.19
CA TYR A 628 2.97 -9.61 -22.37
C TYR A 628 2.41 -11.04 -22.51
N ILE A 629 1.10 -11.15 -22.65
CA ILE A 629 0.38 -12.41 -22.83
C ILE A 629 -0.07 -12.47 -24.29
N PRO A 630 0.42 -13.44 -25.10
CA PRO A 630 -0.03 -13.59 -26.48
C PRO A 630 -1.47 -14.13 -26.52
N LEU A 631 -2.32 -13.47 -27.28
CA LEU A 631 -3.73 -13.81 -27.43
C LEU A 631 -4.00 -14.56 -28.75
N THR A 632 -3.54 -14.02 -29.88
CA THR A 632 -3.63 -14.64 -31.20
C THR A 632 -2.28 -14.58 -31.91
N ALA A 633 -2.05 -15.47 -32.88
CA ALA A 633 -0.84 -15.52 -33.68
C ALA A 633 -1.18 -15.65 -35.15
N THR A 634 -0.60 -14.82 -36.00
CA THR A 634 -0.73 -14.85 -37.44
C THR A 634 0.64 -14.63 -38.07
N LEU A 635 0.97 -15.34 -39.13
CA LEU A 635 2.22 -15.13 -39.87
C LEU A 635 2.19 -13.76 -40.53
N SER A 636 3.27 -12.99 -40.44
CA SER A 636 3.44 -11.74 -41.18
C SER A 636 4.01 -12.01 -42.56
N GLU A 637 3.63 -11.18 -43.53
CA GLU A 637 4.27 -11.14 -44.86
C GLU A 637 5.60 -10.39 -44.86
N THR A 638 5.96 -9.81 -43.73
CA THR A 638 7.19 -9.04 -43.55
C THR A 638 8.41 -9.95 -43.60
N ALA A 639 9.46 -9.54 -44.32
CA ALA A 639 10.69 -10.33 -44.47
C ALA A 639 11.36 -10.67 -43.14
N ASP A 640 12.00 -11.84 -43.13
CA ASP A 640 12.72 -12.33 -41.94
C ASP A 640 13.68 -11.29 -41.37
N TRP A 641 13.68 -11.18 -40.03
CA TRP A 641 14.51 -10.26 -39.23
C TRP A 641 14.28 -8.76 -39.47
N SER A 642 13.39 -8.33 -40.36
CA SER A 642 13.24 -6.91 -40.73
C SER A 642 12.88 -6.01 -39.56
N ASN A 643 12.16 -6.53 -38.55
CA ASN A 643 11.72 -5.76 -37.39
C ASN A 643 12.82 -5.51 -36.36
N LEU A 644 14.00 -6.09 -36.54
CA LEU A 644 15.16 -5.77 -35.70
C LEU A 644 16.18 -4.99 -36.52
N PRO A 645 16.69 -3.84 -36.08
CA PRO A 645 17.63 -3.02 -36.83
C PRO A 645 18.94 -3.75 -37.06
N ILE A 646 19.48 -3.61 -38.27
CA ILE A 646 20.82 -4.10 -38.59
C ILE A 646 21.85 -3.25 -37.85
N GLN A 647 22.78 -3.92 -37.23
CA GLN A 647 23.98 -3.30 -36.63
C GLN A 647 25.23 -3.89 -37.28
N TYR A 648 26.27 -3.10 -37.32
CA TYR A 648 27.56 -3.53 -37.83
C TYR A 648 28.56 -3.62 -36.68
N GLY A 649 29.46 -4.59 -36.79
CA GLY A 649 30.47 -4.84 -35.79
C GLY A 649 31.79 -5.33 -36.40
N TYR A 650 32.84 -5.28 -35.62
CA TYR A 650 34.18 -5.76 -35.95
C TYR A 650 34.64 -6.78 -34.91
N VAL A 651 35.12 -7.93 -35.35
CA VAL A 651 35.63 -8.98 -34.49
C VAL A 651 37.07 -8.62 -34.07
N GLN A 652 37.20 -8.03 -32.91
CA GLN A 652 38.48 -7.56 -32.39
C GLN A 652 39.35 -8.69 -31.86
N TYR A 653 38.73 -9.68 -31.19
CA TYR A 653 39.46 -10.77 -30.55
C TYR A 653 38.61 -12.04 -30.48
N VAL A 654 39.28 -13.18 -30.65
CA VAL A 654 38.72 -14.52 -30.47
C VAL A 654 39.26 -15.08 -29.15
N ASN A 655 38.39 -15.15 -28.14
CA ASN A 655 38.74 -15.69 -26.82
C ASN A 655 38.54 -17.21 -26.81
N THR A 656 39.57 -17.95 -26.95
CA THR A 656 39.60 -19.42 -27.04
C THR A 656 39.24 -20.07 -25.68
N GLU A 657 39.66 -19.47 -24.58
CA GLU A 657 39.38 -19.96 -23.22
C GLU A 657 37.87 -19.86 -22.88
N LYS A 658 37.26 -18.71 -23.16
CA LYS A 658 35.82 -18.47 -22.93
C LYS A 658 34.96 -18.91 -24.11
N LYS A 659 35.57 -19.36 -25.21
CA LYS A 659 34.90 -19.76 -26.43
C LYS A 659 33.93 -18.68 -26.98
N VAL A 660 34.36 -17.40 -27.00
CA VAL A 660 33.57 -16.27 -27.48
C VAL A 660 34.37 -15.34 -28.39
N TYR A 661 33.65 -14.73 -29.32
CA TYR A 661 34.12 -13.62 -30.11
C TYR A 661 33.80 -12.30 -29.36
N ASN A 662 34.81 -11.44 -29.29
CA ASN A 662 34.67 -10.07 -28.81
C ASN A 662 34.37 -9.19 -30.04
N ILE A 663 33.16 -8.74 -30.16
CA ILE A 663 32.70 -7.94 -31.29
C ILE A 663 32.44 -6.52 -30.79
N TYR A 664 33.07 -5.54 -31.39
CA TYR A 664 32.80 -4.14 -31.12
C TYR A 664 31.82 -3.59 -32.16
N LEU A 665 30.71 -3.06 -31.69
CA LEU A 665 29.70 -2.40 -32.54
C LEU A 665 30.15 -0.99 -32.91
N THR A 666 29.48 -0.41 -33.91
CA THR A 666 29.77 0.94 -34.42
C THR A 666 29.69 2.03 -33.34
N ASN A 667 28.91 1.84 -32.29
CA ASN A 667 28.80 2.73 -31.13
C ASN A 667 29.91 2.47 -30.06
N SER A 668 30.89 1.60 -30.36
CA SER A 668 31.95 1.17 -29.44
C SER A 668 31.48 0.25 -28.28
N THR A 669 30.26 -0.30 -28.34
CA THR A 669 29.79 -1.28 -27.37
C THR A 669 30.42 -2.66 -27.67
N LEU A 670 30.94 -3.30 -26.63
CA LEU A 670 31.46 -4.68 -26.72
C LEU A 670 30.30 -5.66 -26.53
N VAL A 671 30.14 -6.57 -27.47
CA VAL A 671 29.19 -7.68 -27.40
C VAL A 671 29.92 -9.00 -27.60
N TYR A 672 29.30 -10.10 -27.15
CA TYR A 672 29.94 -11.42 -27.18
C TYR A 672 29.06 -12.41 -27.94
N GLU A 673 29.68 -13.27 -28.76
CA GLU A 673 29.00 -14.40 -29.39
C GLU A 673 29.84 -15.67 -29.20
N HIS A 674 29.16 -16.80 -28.96
CA HIS A 674 29.84 -18.09 -28.85
C HIS A 674 30.35 -18.59 -30.19
N TYR A 675 31.65 -18.97 -30.28
CA TYR A 675 32.23 -19.35 -31.58
C TYR A 675 31.76 -20.73 -32.07
N GLU A 676 31.18 -21.56 -31.22
CA GLU A 676 30.56 -22.82 -31.61
C GLU A 676 29.34 -22.62 -32.55
N ARG A 677 28.72 -21.44 -32.51
CA ARG A 677 27.53 -21.09 -33.32
C ARG A 677 27.87 -20.55 -34.71
N LYS A 678 29.03 -19.94 -34.86
CA LYS A 678 29.46 -19.27 -36.12
C LYS A 678 30.99 -19.27 -36.18
N LYS A 679 31.53 -19.53 -37.36
CA LYS A 679 32.98 -19.46 -37.58
C LYS A 679 33.36 -18.04 -38.02
N LEU A 680 33.93 -17.26 -37.13
CA LEU A 680 34.42 -15.91 -37.36
C LEU A 680 35.92 -15.87 -37.05
N GLU A 681 36.62 -14.89 -37.60
CA GLU A 681 38.04 -14.69 -37.35
C GLU A 681 38.29 -13.25 -36.88
N LYS A 682 39.43 -13.05 -36.23
CA LYS A 682 39.86 -11.68 -35.85
C LYS A 682 40.04 -10.87 -37.16
N GLY A 683 39.45 -9.70 -37.21
CA GLY A 683 39.45 -8.83 -38.38
C GLY A 683 38.19 -8.91 -39.23
N ASP A 684 37.32 -9.86 -38.98
CA ASP A 684 36.05 -9.95 -39.72
C ASP A 684 35.14 -8.78 -39.39
N PHE A 685 34.55 -8.21 -40.44
CA PHE A 685 33.37 -7.33 -40.31
C PHE A 685 32.12 -8.18 -40.34
N VAL A 686 31.17 -7.80 -39.46
CA VAL A 686 29.91 -8.52 -39.36
C VAL A 686 28.72 -7.55 -39.35
N LYS A 687 27.66 -7.98 -40.02
CA LYS A 687 26.33 -7.42 -39.83
C LYS A 687 25.55 -8.35 -38.92
N LEU A 688 24.88 -7.80 -37.94
CA LEU A 688 24.16 -8.56 -36.92
C LEU A 688 22.92 -7.81 -36.45
N ARG A 689 22.07 -8.50 -35.71
CA ARG A 689 20.97 -7.94 -35.01
C ARG A 689 21.06 -8.33 -33.55
N GLN A 690 20.43 -7.55 -32.70
CA GLN A 690 20.42 -7.82 -31.26
C GLN A 690 19.03 -7.61 -30.67
N TYR A 691 18.75 -8.33 -29.58
CA TYR A 691 17.56 -8.17 -28.79
C TYR A 691 17.91 -8.16 -27.31
N LYS A 692 17.02 -7.56 -26.50
CA LYS A 692 17.17 -7.57 -25.04
C LYS A 692 16.28 -8.67 -24.47
N LYS A 693 16.76 -9.32 -23.41
CA LYS A 693 16.01 -10.30 -22.63
C LYS A 693 16.28 -10.10 -21.16
N LYS A 694 15.23 -10.11 -20.34
CA LYS A 694 15.38 -10.09 -18.88
C LYS A 694 15.85 -11.45 -18.36
N VAL A 695 17.00 -11.47 -17.68
CA VAL A 695 17.58 -12.67 -17.06
C VAL A 695 17.86 -12.32 -15.59
N LYS A 696 17.14 -12.93 -14.64
CA LYS A 696 17.31 -12.67 -13.20
C LYS A 696 17.30 -11.18 -12.84
N GLU A 697 16.28 -10.45 -13.29
CA GLU A 697 16.07 -9.00 -13.05
C GLU A 697 17.00 -8.05 -13.83
N GLU A 698 18.03 -8.54 -14.50
CA GLU A 698 18.89 -7.73 -15.37
C GLU A 698 18.49 -7.87 -16.84
N SER A 699 18.44 -6.74 -17.55
CA SER A 699 18.24 -6.75 -18.99
C SER A 699 19.58 -7.06 -19.68
N LYS A 700 19.71 -8.25 -20.30
CA LYS A 700 20.89 -8.66 -21.05
C LYS A 700 20.64 -8.58 -22.55
N THR A 701 21.67 -8.16 -23.28
CA THR A 701 21.64 -8.10 -24.73
C THR A 701 22.18 -9.40 -25.33
N PHE A 702 21.42 -9.96 -26.27
CA PHE A 702 21.77 -11.17 -27.02
C PHE A 702 21.89 -10.85 -28.49
N LEU A 703 22.83 -11.51 -29.15
CA LEU A 703 23.03 -11.37 -30.58
C LEU A 703 22.21 -12.41 -31.36
N CYS A 704 21.77 -12.03 -32.55
CA CYS A 704 21.11 -12.91 -33.47
C CYS A 704 21.41 -12.52 -34.90
N ASN A 705 21.21 -13.45 -35.85
CA ASN A 705 21.42 -13.26 -37.29
C ASN A 705 22.76 -12.62 -37.65
N ILE A 706 23.87 -13.16 -37.09
CA ILE A 706 25.22 -12.69 -37.41
C ILE A 706 25.67 -13.21 -38.75
N GLN A 707 26.13 -12.33 -39.62
CA GLN A 707 26.65 -12.65 -40.96
C GLN A 707 27.94 -11.88 -41.18
N LYS A 708 28.93 -12.51 -41.84
CA LYS A 708 30.12 -11.79 -42.32
C LYS A 708 29.67 -10.82 -43.40
N CYS A 709 30.26 -9.66 -43.43
CA CYS A 709 30.05 -8.66 -44.47
C CYS A 709 31.41 -8.12 -44.95
N THR A 710 31.42 -7.42 -46.04
CA THR A 710 32.64 -6.80 -46.55
C THR A 710 33.00 -5.55 -45.71
N GLU A 711 34.27 -5.21 -45.70
CA GLU A 711 34.75 -4.00 -45.09
C GLU A 711 33.99 -2.77 -45.67
N ASN A 712 33.86 -2.68 -46.96
CA ASN A 712 33.18 -1.55 -47.62
C ASN A 712 31.70 -1.40 -47.24
N GLU A 713 31.02 -2.49 -46.88
CA GLU A 713 29.62 -2.45 -46.38
C GLU A 713 29.54 -1.88 -44.98
N ALA A 714 30.56 -2.14 -44.13
CA ALA A 714 30.51 -1.87 -42.71
C ALA A 714 31.24 -0.59 -42.29
N ILE A 715 32.34 -0.28 -42.97
CA ILE A 715 33.31 0.73 -42.49
C ILE A 715 32.72 2.11 -42.30
N GLU A 716 31.87 2.54 -43.25
CA GLU A 716 31.22 3.84 -43.21
C GLU A 716 30.19 4.00 -42.09
N LYS A 717 29.84 2.90 -41.42
CA LYS A 717 28.93 2.90 -40.26
C LYS A 717 29.69 3.10 -38.93
N PHE A 718 31.01 2.86 -38.94
CA PHE A 718 31.84 3.15 -37.75
C PHE A 718 32.09 4.64 -37.60
N LYS A 719 32.51 5.05 -36.41
CA LYS A 719 32.89 6.45 -36.18
C LYS A 719 34.02 6.84 -37.12
N CYS A 720 33.81 7.92 -37.84
CA CYS A 720 34.78 8.53 -38.73
C CYS A 720 35.22 9.89 -38.17
N ARG A 721 36.51 10.17 -38.23
CA ARG A 721 37.05 11.49 -37.83
C ARG A 721 38.33 11.83 -38.56
N ILE A 722 38.49 13.12 -38.89
CA ILE A 722 39.76 13.65 -39.33
C ILE A 722 40.55 13.99 -38.05
N VAL A 723 41.74 13.41 -37.96
CA VAL A 723 42.67 13.58 -36.83
C VAL A 723 43.99 14.18 -37.31
N ALA A 724 44.70 14.85 -36.42
CA ALA A 724 46.02 15.37 -36.75
C ALA A 724 47.11 14.50 -36.13
N VAL A 725 48.20 14.27 -36.89
CA VAL A 725 49.38 13.55 -36.41
C VAL A 725 50.20 14.53 -35.58
N ASP A 726 50.37 14.22 -34.29
CA ASP A 726 51.12 15.05 -33.35
C ASP A 726 52.52 14.57 -33.06
N GLU A 727 52.85 13.29 -33.40
CA GLU A 727 54.18 12.73 -33.24
C GLU A 727 54.43 11.59 -34.21
N VAL A 728 55.61 11.55 -34.82
CA VAL A 728 56.07 10.44 -35.65
C VAL A 728 57.32 9.84 -35.05
N ASN A 729 57.32 8.54 -34.79
CA ASN A 729 58.46 7.81 -34.27
C ASN A 729 58.96 6.75 -35.28
N ASN A 730 59.94 7.18 -36.13
CA ASN A 730 60.47 6.31 -37.17
C ASN A 730 61.28 5.11 -36.63
N LYS A 731 61.86 5.22 -35.41
CA LYS A 731 62.59 4.13 -34.77
C LYS A 731 61.62 3.01 -34.35
N CYS A 732 60.52 3.37 -33.79
CA CYS A 732 59.47 2.45 -33.37
C CYS A 732 58.48 2.11 -34.50
N LYS A 733 58.65 2.71 -35.68
CA LYS A 733 57.74 2.54 -36.85
C LYS A 733 56.28 2.75 -36.51
N LEU A 734 55.98 3.90 -35.92
CA LEU A 734 54.61 4.29 -35.53
C LEU A 734 54.44 5.82 -35.56
N PHE A 735 53.18 6.25 -35.57
CA PHE A 735 52.84 7.65 -35.34
C PHE A 735 51.69 7.78 -34.35
N HIS A 736 51.65 8.89 -33.65
CA HIS A 736 50.60 9.27 -32.72
C HIS A 736 49.67 10.27 -33.37
N PHE A 737 48.40 10.22 -32.98
CA PHE A 737 47.40 11.18 -33.42
C PHE A 737 46.40 11.50 -32.30
N VAL A 738 45.79 12.63 -32.36
CA VAL A 738 44.85 13.11 -31.36
C VAL A 738 43.48 13.24 -31.98
N LEU A 739 42.46 12.68 -31.29
CA LEU A 739 41.07 12.74 -31.74
C LEU A 739 40.41 14.11 -31.51
N GLY A 740 40.92 14.87 -30.54
CA GLY A 740 40.41 16.20 -30.20
C GLY A 740 40.55 16.58 -28.73
N PRO A 741 40.25 17.81 -28.36
CA PRO A 741 40.28 18.25 -26.98
C PRO A 741 39.44 17.34 -26.07
N LYS A 742 40.02 16.94 -24.94
CA LYS A 742 39.40 16.02 -23.95
C LYS A 742 39.06 14.61 -24.49
N LEU A 743 39.53 14.25 -25.70
CA LEU A 743 39.38 12.95 -26.32
C LEU A 743 40.64 12.14 -26.21
N VAL A 744 40.52 10.82 -26.39
CA VAL A 744 41.61 9.87 -26.29
C VAL A 744 42.55 10.04 -27.50
N SER A 745 43.85 10.03 -27.30
CA SER A 745 44.87 9.91 -28.38
C SER A 745 45.01 8.46 -28.83
N GLY A 746 45.42 8.27 -30.06
CA GLY A 746 45.65 6.96 -30.66
C GLY A 746 47.09 6.82 -31.17
N ILE A 747 47.50 5.56 -31.36
CA ILE A 747 48.77 5.19 -31.94
C ILE A 747 48.48 4.24 -33.11
N LEU A 748 49.17 4.47 -34.25
CA LEU A 748 49.07 3.58 -35.38
C LEU A 748 50.49 3.13 -35.80
N HIS A 749 50.68 1.83 -35.86
CA HIS A 749 51.96 1.26 -36.28
C HIS A 749 52.01 1.09 -37.79
N TYR A 750 53.22 1.21 -38.39
CA TYR A 750 53.41 1.08 -39.81
C TYR A 750 53.06 -0.30 -40.41
N TYR A 751 52.96 -1.35 -39.59
CA TYR A 751 52.46 -2.65 -40.02
C TYR A 751 50.94 -2.70 -40.12
N GLN A 752 50.24 -1.70 -39.57
CA GLN A 752 48.78 -1.60 -39.59
C GLN A 752 48.25 -0.71 -40.75
N THR A 753 49.14 0.04 -41.40
CA THR A 753 48.79 0.99 -42.45
C THR A 753 49.98 1.27 -43.35
N ASP A 754 49.69 1.54 -44.62
CA ASP A 754 50.72 1.97 -45.60
C ASP A 754 51.05 3.47 -45.48
N LEU A 755 50.32 4.20 -44.64
CA LEU A 755 50.50 5.65 -44.41
C LEU A 755 51.87 5.93 -43.79
N ARG A 756 52.52 6.98 -44.29
CA ARG A 756 53.77 7.53 -43.76
C ARG A 756 53.63 9.02 -43.53
N PRO A 757 52.77 9.46 -42.62
CA PRO A 757 52.47 10.88 -42.43
C PRO A 757 53.63 11.60 -41.74
N SER A 758 53.65 12.89 -41.95
CA SER A 758 54.43 13.85 -41.19
C SER A 758 53.69 14.44 -40.02
N VAL A 759 54.37 15.03 -39.01
CA VAL A 759 53.72 15.78 -37.94
C VAL A 759 52.95 16.95 -38.56
N GLY A 760 51.72 17.12 -38.20
CA GLY A 760 50.83 18.12 -38.77
C GLY A 760 49.94 17.59 -39.89
N ASP A 761 50.20 16.45 -40.45
CA ASP A 761 49.33 15.87 -41.46
C ASP A 761 47.97 15.46 -40.87
N CYS A 762 46.90 15.68 -41.61
CA CYS A 762 45.55 15.20 -41.28
C CYS A 762 45.30 13.87 -41.98
N ILE A 763 44.77 12.94 -41.22
CA ILE A 763 44.33 11.65 -41.72
C ILE A 763 42.85 11.39 -41.32
N LYS A 764 42.14 10.78 -42.19
CA LYS A 764 40.75 10.35 -41.95
C LYS A 764 40.79 8.92 -41.41
N ILE A 765 40.24 8.70 -40.22
CA ILE A 765 40.23 7.39 -39.60
C ILE A 765 38.81 6.91 -39.34
N HIS A 766 38.56 5.64 -39.58
CA HIS A 766 37.40 4.92 -39.08
C HIS A 766 37.84 4.13 -37.85
N TYR A 767 37.08 4.24 -36.72
CA TYR A 767 37.57 3.71 -35.44
C TYR A 767 36.41 3.34 -34.50
N PHE A 768 36.78 2.58 -33.47
CA PHE A 768 35.97 2.44 -32.25
C PHE A 768 36.88 2.61 -31.01
N VAL A 769 36.23 2.79 -29.85
CA VAL A 769 36.95 2.98 -28.58
C VAL A 769 36.70 1.79 -27.67
N ARG A 770 37.74 1.15 -27.20
CA ARG A 770 37.66 0.05 -26.24
C ARG A 770 38.20 0.45 -24.88
N LYS A 771 37.71 -0.19 -23.83
CA LYS A 771 38.24 -0.06 -22.48
C LYS A 771 39.19 -1.22 -22.22
N ILE A 772 40.37 -0.91 -21.70
CA ILE A 772 41.35 -1.92 -21.26
C ILE A 772 41.76 -1.62 -19.83
N ASN A 773 42.15 -2.63 -19.06
CA ASN A 773 42.71 -2.40 -17.74
C ASN A 773 44.05 -1.64 -17.88
N ASP A 774 44.22 -0.61 -17.08
CA ASP A 774 45.46 0.15 -17.06
C ASP A 774 46.54 -0.67 -16.33
N LYS A 775 47.63 -0.99 -17.06
CA LYS A 775 48.75 -1.76 -16.48
C LYS A 775 49.48 -0.98 -15.40
N ASN A 776 49.46 0.35 -15.47
CA ASN A 776 50.18 1.23 -14.55
C ASN A 776 49.37 1.55 -13.29
N ASN A 777 48.01 1.41 -13.35
CA ASN A 777 47.09 1.68 -12.25
C ASN A 777 46.12 0.49 -12.11
N PRO A 778 46.46 -0.56 -11.33
CA PRO A 778 45.60 -1.72 -11.13
C PRO A 778 44.20 -1.32 -10.62
N GLY A 779 43.15 -1.82 -11.27
CA GLY A 779 41.74 -1.47 -10.94
C GLY A 779 41.15 -0.30 -11.72
N GLN A 780 41.97 0.45 -12.48
CA GLN A 780 41.49 1.49 -13.38
C GLN A 780 41.42 1.00 -14.83
N GLN A 781 40.43 1.51 -15.57
CA GLN A 781 40.29 1.27 -17.00
C GLN A 781 40.68 2.51 -17.80
N LYS A 782 41.50 2.32 -18.81
CA LYS A 782 41.78 3.34 -19.81
C LYS A 782 41.09 3.07 -21.14
N LYS A 783 40.72 4.12 -21.83
CA LYS A 783 40.16 4.05 -23.19
C LYS A 783 41.28 4.01 -24.21
N VAL A 784 41.15 3.12 -25.19
CA VAL A 784 42.10 2.98 -26.31
C VAL A 784 41.32 3.07 -27.60
N VAL A 785 41.89 3.80 -28.55
CA VAL A 785 41.36 3.91 -29.92
C VAL A 785 41.84 2.73 -30.73
N GLU A 786 40.93 2.02 -31.36
CA GLU A 786 41.29 0.97 -32.33
C GLU A 786 40.90 1.50 -33.72
N VAL A 787 41.88 1.67 -34.59
CA VAL A 787 41.71 2.14 -35.95
C VAL A 787 41.41 0.97 -36.86
N LEU A 788 40.29 1.08 -37.58
CA LEU A 788 39.92 0.05 -38.57
C LEU A 788 40.42 0.37 -39.95
N ARG A 789 40.44 1.64 -40.35
CA ARG A 789 40.92 2.14 -41.63
C ARG A 789 41.46 3.55 -41.43
N ALA A 790 42.51 3.86 -42.10
CA ALA A 790 43.14 5.19 -42.12
C ALA A 790 43.47 5.58 -43.57
N GLU A 791 43.11 6.77 -43.95
CA GLU A 791 43.27 7.30 -45.32
C GLU A 791 43.86 8.70 -45.29
N VAL A 792 44.61 9.07 -46.28
CA VAL A 792 45.06 10.46 -46.49
C VAL A 792 43.85 11.33 -46.82
N THR A 793 43.84 12.54 -46.29
CA THR A 793 42.78 13.51 -46.62
C THR A 793 43.40 14.90 -46.77
N ASP A 794 42.85 15.64 -47.73
CA ASP A 794 43.19 17.03 -47.92
C ASP A 794 42.41 17.98 -47.00
N GLU A 795 41.43 17.41 -46.27
CA GLU A 795 40.63 18.17 -45.30
C GLU A 795 41.46 18.44 -44.02
N SER A 796 41.52 19.70 -43.63
CA SER A 796 42.21 20.09 -42.39
C SER A 796 41.20 20.11 -41.19
N ASN A 797 41.74 19.80 -40.00
CA ASN A 797 40.96 19.90 -38.77
C ASN A 797 41.43 21.13 -37.97
N ASN A 798 40.71 22.23 -38.11
CA ASN A 798 41.04 23.53 -37.48
C ASN A 798 40.99 23.51 -35.95
N ASP A 799 40.35 22.50 -35.35
CA ASP A 799 40.38 22.30 -33.89
C ASP A 799 41.71 21.69 -33.42
N LEU A 800 42.45 21.04 -34.30
CA LEU A 800 43.66 20.30 -34.01
C LEU A 800 44.91 20.91 -34.64
N ILE A 801 44.78 21.77 -35.66
CA ILE A 801 45.86 22.48 -36.34
C ILE A 801 45.51 23.96 -36.39
N LYS A 802 46.46 24.81 -36.05
CA LYS A 802 46.30 26.27 -36.08
C LYS A 802 47.50 26.95 -36.64
N HIS A 803 47.28 28.10 -37.29
CA HIS A 803 48.31 29.06 -37.61
C HIS A 803 48.40 30.08 -36.48
N ILE A 804 49.57 30.36 -36.01
CA ILE A 804 49.85 31.32 -34.95
C ILE A 804 50.92 32.29 -35.37
N SER A 805 50.90 33.48 -34.84
CA SER A 805 51.96 34.45 -34.97
C SER A 805 52.35 34.98 -33.60
N GLY A 806 53.65 35.03 -33.31
CA GLY A 806 54.10 35.46 -32.00
C GLY A 806 55.60 35.54 -31.85
N TYR A 807 56.03 36.01 -30.71
CA TYR A 807 57.45 36.16 -30.38
C TYR A 807 57.93 34.81 -29.83
N LEU A 808 58.97 34.28 -30.46
CA LEU A 808 59.63 33.00 -30.06
C LEU A 808 60.72 33.34 -29.01
N GLU A 809 60.56 32.76 -27.85
CA GLU A 809 61.52 32.88 -26.73
C GLU A 809 62.29 31.56 -26.54
N LEU A 810 63.56 31.63 -26.70
CA LEU A 810 64.48 30.49 -26.51
C LEU A 810 64.68 30.22 -25.03
N ASN A 811 64.71 28.96 -24.67
CA ASN A 811 64.97 28.45 -23.32
C ASN A 811 66.12 27.46 -23.28
N TYR A 812 66.96 27.58 -22.25
CA TYR A 812 68.14 26.81 -22.02
C TYR A 812 68.03 26.08 -20.69
N LYS A 813 68.27 24.79 -20.65
CA LYS A 813 68.29 23.98 -19.42
C LYS A 813 69.54 24.27 -18.56
N ASP A 814 70.64 24.60 -19.21
CA ASP A 814 71.86 24.92 -18.51
C ASP A 814 72.16 26.43 -18.58
N MET A 815 72.15 27.10 -17.41
CA MET A 815 72.37 28.53 -17.28
C MET A 815 73.76 29.00 -17.78
N TYR A 816 74.66 28.10 -18.11
CA TYR A 816 76.03 28.41 -18.57
C TYR A 816 76.28 28.08 -20.05
N ASN A 817 75.31 27.45 -20.76
CA ASN A 817 75.51 27.12 -22.16
C ASN A 817 74.42 27.77 -23.05
N TYR A 818 74.73 28.97 -23.52
CA TYR A 818 73.82 29.80 -24.37
C TYR A 818 73.99 29.49 -25.87
N GLU A 819 74.83 28.56 -26.27
CA GLU A 819 75.09 28.31 -27.70
C GLU A 819 74.03 27.41 -28.37
N ASN A 820 73.33 26.56 -27.60
CA ASN A 820 72.34 25.66 -28.13
C ASN A 820 71.05 25.64 -27.30
N PRO A 821 69.98 26.26 -27.72
CA PRO A 821 68.69 26.26 -27.00
C PRO A 821 68.09 24.85 -26.92
N ASP A 822 67.61 24.47 -25.75
CA ASP A 822 66.97 23.17 -25.52
C ASP A 822 65.49 23.10 -25.99
N PHE A 823 64.85 24.22 -25.95
CA PHE A 823 63.48 24.35 -26.42
C PHE A 823 63.11 25.86 -26.50
N ALA A 824 61.92 26.17 -27.03
CA ALA A 824 61.40 27.51 -27.05
C ALA A 824 59.88 27.53 -26.83
N PHE A 825 59.35 28.73 -26.62
CA PHE A 825 57.92 28.96 -26.61
C PHE A 825 57.56 30.12 -27.55
N ILE A 826 56.39 30.01 -28.18
CA ILE A 826 55.69 31.08 -28.84
C ILE A 826 54.40 31.33 -28.04
N GLY A 827 54.39 32.21 -27.04
CA GLY A 827 53.35 32.28 -26.03
C GLY A 827 53.24 30.98 -25.27
N ASP A 828 52.09 30.29 -25.28
CA ASP A 828 51.85 28.99 -24.62
C ASP A 828 52.21 27.79 -25.49
N TYR A 829 52.73 28.03 -26.71
CA TYR A 829 52.98 26.95 -27.68
C TYR A 829 54.44 26.48 -27.61
N TYR A 830 54.63 25.19 -27.31
CA TYR A 830 55.93 24.57 -27.14
C TYR A 830 56.64 24.31 -28.48
N VAL A 831 57.87 24.74 -28.61
CA VAL A 831 58.76 24.50 -29.76
C VAL A 831 59.88 23.55 -29.34
N HIS A 832 59.89 22.36 -29.92
CA HIS A 832 60.94 21.38 -29.67
C HIS A 832 62.29 21.74 -30.30
N LYS A 833 63.38 21.35 -29.67
CA LYS A 833 64.75 21.60 -30.13
C LYS A 833 64.99 21.27 -31.63
N THR A 834 64.46 20.15 -32.09
CA THR A 834 64.57 19.71 -33.50
C THR A 834 63.95 20.71 -34.50
N ILE A 835 62.94 21.47 -34.10
CA ILE A 835 62.33 22.54 -34.92
C ILE A 835 63.22 23.75 -34.94
N LEU A 836 63.83 24.11 -33.81
CA LEU A 836 64.82 25.22 -33.75
C LEU A 836 66.01 24.92 -34.63
N GLU A 837 66.55 23.72 -34.59
CA GLU A 837 67.67 23.25 -35.41
C GLU A 837 67.28 23.22 -36.91
N LYS A 838 66.08 22.68 -37.24
CA LYS A 838 65.63 22.57 -38.64
C LYS A 838 65.51 23.96 -39.32
N TYR A 839 65.13 24.98 -38.57
CA TYR A 839 64.93 26.34 -39.12
C TYR A 839 66.07 27.30 -38.75
N ASN A 840 67.17 26.80 -38.18
CA ASN A 840 68.36 27.56 -37.77
C ASN A 840 67.98 28.78 -36.89
N ILE A 841 67.20 28.60 -35.89
CA ILE A 841 66.78 29.65 -34.97
C ILE A 841 67.73 29.68 -33.77
N THR A 842 68.56 30.68 -33.70
CA THR A 842 69.59 30.88 -32.68
C THR A 842 69.40 32.12 -31.82
N SER A 843 68.35 32.88 -32.11
CA SER A 843 67.99 34.09 -31.33
C SER A 843 66.49 34.24 -31.27
N ASN A 844 65.99 34.95 -30.22
CA ASN A 844 64.58 35.28 -30.08
C ASN A 844 64.15 36.10 -31.29
N CYS A 845 63.02 35.75 -31.92
CA CYS A 845 62.49 36.41 -33.10
C CYS A 845 60.98 36.30 -33.21
N TYR A 846 60.36 37.18 -34.01
CA TYR A 846 58.93 37.05 -34.31
C TYR A 846 58.74 36.10 -35.48
N VAL A 847 57.83 35.13 -35.31
CA VAL A 847 57.66 34.09 -36.31
C VAL A 847 56.15 33.80 -36.51
N ASN A 848 55.79 33.32 -37.70
CA ASN A 848 54.57 32.62 -37.98
C ASN A 848 54.82 31.13 -37.87
N ALA A 849 53.94 30.42 -37.28
CA ALA A 849 54.12 28.97 -37.08
C ALA A 849 52.81 28.21 -37.20
N LYS A 850 52.96 26.92 -37.54
CA LYS A 850 51.85 26.00 -37.47
C LYS A 850 52.00 25.14 -36.23
N VAL A 851 50.88 25.00 -35.51
CA VAL A 851 50.83 24.18 -34.29
C VAL A 851 49.82 23.08 -34.40
N VAL A 852 50.17 21.94 -33.79
CA VAL A 852 49.28 20.78 -33.68
C VAL A 852 48.93 20.51 -32.22
N TYR A 853 47.68 20.17 -31.97
CA TYR A 853 47.22 19.83 -30.63
C TYR A 853 47.82 18.44 -30.24
N ALA A 854 48.52 18.37 -29.10
CA ALA A 854 49.22 17.15 -28.63
C ALA A 854 48.52 16.50 -27.42
N GLY A 855 47.28 16.82 -27.12
CA GLY A 855 46.54 16.32 -25.97
C GLY A 855 46.83 17.09 -24.66
N ASN A 856 45.98 16.88 -23.65
CA ASN A 856 46.09 17.49 -22.32
C ASN A 856 46.27 19.02 -22.36
N ASP A 857 45.53 19.69 -23.23
CA ASP A 857 45.58 21.14 -23.49
C ASP A 857 46.97 21.66 -23.91
N LYS A 858 47.84 20.80 -24.48
CA LYS A 858 49.15 21.16 -24.97
C LYS A 858 49.15 21.25 -26.49
N TRP A 859 49.88 22.22 -27.00
CA TRP A 859 50.13 22.41 -28.40
C TRP A 859 51.61 22.41 -28.69
N LYS A 860 51.99 21.83 -29.83
CA LYS A 860 53.40 21.76 -30.27
C LYS A 860 53.54 22.48 -31.61
N VAL A 861 54.57 23.26 -31.74
CA VAL A 861 54.96 23.83 -33.02
C VAL A 861 55.61 22.74 -33.86
N TYR A 862 55.19 22.54 -35.11
CA TYR A 862 55.76 21.59 -36.02
C TYR A 862 56.32 22.18 -37.27
N GLU A 863 55.97 23.40 -37.63
CA GLU A 863 56.43 24.13 -38.79
C GLU A 863 56.55 25.64 -38.45
N ILE A 864 57.61 26.29 -38.90
CA ILE A 864 57.81 27.72 -38.81
C ILE A 864 57.80 28.25 -40.24
N GLU A 865 56.91 29.23 -40.50
CA GLU A 865 56.83 29.97 -41.76
C GLU A 865 57.64 31.23 -41.61
N LYS A 866 58.70 31.41 -42.40
CA LYS A 866 59.57 32.59 -42.40
C LYS A 866 58.94 33.76 -43.16
#